data_f7f69005c55386d5b414eb6857cecfde
#
_entry.id   f7f69005c55386d5b414eb6857cecfde
#
_cell.length_a   1.000
_cell.length_b   1.000
_cell.length_c   1.000
_cell.angle_alpha   90.00
_cell.angle_beta   90.00
_cell.angle_gamma   90.00
#
_symmetry.space_group_name_H-M   'P 1'
#
loop_
_entity.id
_entity.type
_entity.pdbx_description
1 polymer ?
#
loop_
_entity_poly.entity_id
_entity_poly.type
_entity_poly.pdbx_seq_one_letter_code
_entity_poly.pdbx_strand_id
1 'polypeptide(L)'
;MPSGDVLVLIDESGRVIEWGRLAEELFGWSAEEAVGQSVTALMREVAADGERRGESFSDAAAVLVKPVLRGTSVLWQMIAAGDTMSGQDVAILKAAFTHSPVGLHVLDNQLRVVRMSTATGGPHDTPVRHLLGKHFTEACGLADPEEETAVAQRVLESGEPVANRLVRRIKAPGQPTHRIHSVSYFRLEDSVGNVVGLVASTLDVTERENARNRLAVLDAVRARVGHQLNVMDVCRELVEAVVPTFAGIADVSVIEDVVRGEDPPLVPLHRDVPLRRAAFQGRITGHPLGGVRPLPTGTPFSDVLSDLRPRLVAIEEDSSWLAADPAQADVIRRSGARSLIVAPLALRGHALGVISFYRHQQEDPFEEEDVAVASAVCAHAALCIDNARQFMREWIIARTVQRRLLPHQPATHATVEISQLHLPAPEGGGAWSDAIALPGARTALIVGDVAGQGIAAAITMGLLRTAIHTLAALDLQPDELLARLSDTVARLVAARATLPPTDPLNREPLTARCIIAIYDPVDLTCTIARAGLPEPVAIFPDGTSASLPIPPGPQLAETGNAPFPATTVDLPEGSTLAMGTATLADAVLAPSGPLRPLLDDASAGPLPDLSDNIAHALTDGHRTGEAQMLLARTKALPQDRVLTRALPADPEAAPIARAAARHQLKAWGVDEETAYTTELIVSELVGNAVRYGAPPLQLRLIFERMLTCEVSDTATSAPQVKHARTIDETGRGLFIIASLADQWGTRYQAQGKTVWAEQPTGVSTERQDGAGRPT
;
A
#
# COMPACT_ATOMS: atom_id res chain seq x y z
N MET A 1 42.73 42.83 -15.49
CA MET A 1 42.12 43.84 -14.62
C MET A 1 43.18 44.31 -13.65
N PRO A 2 43.51 45.59 -13.53
CA PRO A 2 44.50 46.01 -12.54
C PRO A 2 43.91 45.84 -11.14
N SER A 3 44.62 45.09 -10.33
CA SER A 3 44.24 44.66 -8.96
C SER A 3 44.61 45.69 -7.87
N GLY A 4 44.39 46.99 -8.16
CA GLY A 4 44.93 48.07 -7.32
C GLY A 4 44.05 48.71 -6.28
N ASP A 5 42.71 48.64 -6.40
CA ASP A 5 41.83 49.55 -5.64
C ASP A 5 40.63 48.86 -4.96
N VAL A 6 40.62 47.54 -4.82
CA VAL A 6 39.54 46.86 -4.11
C VAL A 6 39.86 46.82 -2.64
N LEU A 7 39.07 47.50 -1.80
CA LEU A 7 39.21 47.47 -0.36
C LEU A 7 38.65 46.18 0.19
N VAL A 8 37.42 45.84 -0.11
CA VAL A 8 36.71 44.62 0.37
C VAL A 8 35.68 44.21 -0.69
N LEU A 9 35.57 42.90 -0.97
CA LEU A 9 34.50 42.31 -1.75
C LEU A 9 33.62 41.44 -0.85
N ILE A 10 32.32 41.62 -0.93
CA ILE A 10 31.36 40.97 -0.03
C ILE A 10 30.34 40.20 -0.87
N ASP A 11 29.95 38.98 -0.43
CA ASP A 11 28.91 38.19 -1.06
C ASP A 11 27.48 38.66 -0.72
N GLU A 12 26.52 37.98 -1.29
CA GLU A 12 25.09 38.21 -1.09
C GLU A 12 24.62 38.00 0.37
N SER A 13 25.42 37.30 1.19
CA SER A 13 25.12 37.04 2.60
C SER A 13 25.82 38.03 3.54
N GLY A 14 26.55 38.99 3.00
CA GLY A 14 27.31 39.96 3.79
C GLY A 14 28.66 39.40 4.31
N ARG A 15 29.17 38.31 3.70
CA ARG A 15 30.46 37.73 4.08
C ARG A 15 31.55 38.26 3.12
N VAL A 16 32.73 38.49 3.67
CA VAL A 16 33.91 38.89 2.92
C VAL A 16 34.39 37.75 2.01
N ILE A 17 34.48 38.02 0.70
CA ILE A 17 35.04 37.11 -0.31
C ILE A 17 36.51 37.47 -0.63
N GLU A 18 36.81 38.76 -0.65
CA GLU A 18 38.14 39.25 -0.96
C GLU A 18 38.42 40.44 -0.04
N TRP A 19 39.64 40.43 0.56
CA TRP A 19 40.10 41.47 1.46
C TRP A 19 41.40 42.03 0.88
N GLY A 20 41.35 43.30 0.44
CA GLY A 20 42.46 43.94 -0.24
C GLY A 20 43.52 44.43 0.72
N ARG A 21 44.74 44.60 0.22
CA ARG A 21 45.88 45.10 0.99
C ARG A 21 45.62 46.44 1.68
N LEU A 22 44.82 47.31 1.04
CA LEU A 22 44.42 48.58 1.65
C LEU A 22 43.49 48.37 2.84
N ALA A 23 42.64 47.33 2.81
CA ALA A 23 41.79 46.95 3.94
C ALA A 23 42.60 46.37 5.08
N GLU A 24 43.67 45.59 4.80
CA GLU A 24 44.61 45.15 5.82
C GLU A 24 45.33 46.30 6.53
N GLU A 25 45.75 47.30 5.73
CA GLU A 25 46.43 48.52 6.24
C GLU A 25 45.50 49.41 7.05
N LEU A 26 44.24 49.55 6.62
CA LEU A 26 43.24 50.43 7.28
C LEU A 26 42.59 49.79 8.49
N PHE A 27 42.29 48.49 8.46
CA PHE A 27 41.48 47.83 9.47
C PHE A 27 42.26 46.88 10.34
N GLY A 28 43.50 46.52 9.98
CA GLY A 28 44.43 45.75 10.77
C GLY A 28 44.19 44.21 10.77
N TRP A 29 43.29 43.74 9.91
CA TRP A 29 43.04 42.29 9.75
C TRP A 29 43.74 41.80 8.49
N SER A 30 44.35 40.60 8.59
CA SER A 30 44.90 39.95 7.41
C SER A 30 43.76 39.35 6.54
N ALA A 31 44.04 39.16 5.24
CA ALA A 31 43.08 38.54 4.34
C ALA A 31 42.66 37.11 4.83
N GLU A 32 43.57 36.37 5.42
CA GLU A 32 43.27 35.02 5.97
C GLU A 32 42.28 35.06 7.14
N GLU A 33 42.29 36.10 7.95
CA GLU A 33 41.38 36.30 9.09
C GLU A 33 40.02 36.88 8.69
N ALA A 34 40.01 37.75 7.67
CA ALA A 34 38.83 38.48 7.27
C ALA A 34 37.93 37.74 6.27
N VAL A 35 38.53 36.95 5.36
CA VAL A 35 37.77 36.21 4.35
C VAL A 35 36.87 35.14 4.97
N GLY A 36 35.58 35.12 4.55
CA GLY A 36 34.56 34.23 5.11
C GLY A 36 33.86 34.78 6.36
N GLN A 37 34.37 35.84 6.99
CA GLN A 37 33.73 36.51 8.12
C GLN A 37 32.60 37.46 7.67
N SER A 38 31.68 37.76 8.56
CA SER A 38 30.68 38.79 8.32
C SER A 38 31.34 40.18 8.36
N VAL A 39 31.17 41.00 7.31
CA VAL A 39 31.70 42.36 7.27
C VAL A 39 31.20 43.18 8.47
N THR A 40 29.96 42.99 8.88
CA THR A 40 29.38 43.69 10.05
C THR A 40 30.06 43.30 11.35
N ALA A 41 30.47 42.04 11.51
CA ALA A 41 31.21 41.58 12.69
C ALA A 41 32.60 42.21 12.76
N LEU A 42 33.32 42.19 11.64
CA LEU A 42 34.64 42.80 11.52
C LEU A 42 34.60 44.30 11.79
N MET A 43 33.61 45.03 11.24
CA MET A 43 33.49 46.46 11.44
C MET A 43 33.13 46.84 12.90
N ARG A 44 32.32 46.02 13.60
CA ARG A 44 32.06 46.24 15.04
C ARG A 44 33.32 46.06 15.90
N GLU A 45 34.17 45.08 15.54
CA GLU A 45 35.37 44.81 16.27
C GLU A 45 36.42 45.93 16.05
N VAL A 46 36.50 46.48 14.86
CA VAL A 46 37.31 47.65 14.52
C VAL A 46 36.82 48.87 15.32
N ALA A 47 35.52 49.14 15.38
CA ALA A 47 34.98 50.25 16.12
C ALA A 47 35.24 50.12 17.65
N ALA A 48 35.13 48.92 18.21
CA ALA A 48 35.39 48.64 19.62
C ALA A 48 36.88 48.77 19.98
N ASP A 49 37.78 48.46 19.06
CA ASP A 49 39.23 48.59 19.27
C ASP A 49 39.74 50.05 19.08
N GLY A 50 39.09 50.81 18.18
CA GLY A 50 39.31 52.27 18.03
C GLY A 50 38.91 53.05 19.28
N GLU A 51 37.77 52.75 19.88
CA GLU A 51 37.37 53.34 21.16
C GLU A 51 38.32 53.02 22.32
N ARG A 52 38.93 51.85 22.35
CA ARG A 52 39.94 51.46 23.37
C ARG A 52 41.28 52.20 23.18
N ARG A 53 41.63 52.60 21.95
CA ARG A 53 42.90 53.31 21.66
C ARG A 53 42.79 54.81 21.74
N GLY A 54 41.60 55.38 21.94
CA GLY A 54 41.38 56.84 22.02
C GLY A 54 41.63 57.59 20.73
N GLU A 55 41.69 56.86 19.61
CA GLU A 55 41.80 57.45 18.26
C GLU A 55 40.40 57.82 17.80
N SER A 56 40.13 59.11 17.68
CA SER A 56 38.90 59.57 17.05
C SER A 56 39.01 59.28 15.56
N PHE A 57 38.10 58.47 15.02
CA PHE A 57 37.97 58.19 13.60
C PHE A 57 37.53 59.43 12.76
N SER A 58 38.05 60.61 13.07
CA SER A 58 37.71 61.84 12.36
C SER A 58 38.39 61.93 10.98
N ASP A 59 39.33 61.04 10.66
CA ASP A 59 39.99 60.94 9.35
C ASP A 59 39.77 59.62 8.62
N ALA A 60 38.72 58.88 8.94
CA ALA A 60 38.35 57.71 8.19
C ALA A 60 37.92 58.06 6.77
N ALA A 61 38.72 57.65 5.82
CA ALA A 61 38.42 57.81 4.40
C ALA A 61 36.97 57.39 4.09
N ALA A 62 36.23 58.26 3.43
CA ALA A 62 34.87 57.93 3.02
C ALA A 62 34.91 56.64 2.17
N VAL A 63 34.14 55.64 2.49
CA VAL A 63 34.10 54.39 1.79
C VAL A 63 32.94 54.36 0.84
N LEU A 64 33.24 54.22 -0.45
CA LEU A 64 32.23 54.04 -1.49
C LEU A 64 31.89 52.55 -1.65
N VAL A 65 30.61 52.19 -1.47
CA VAL A 65 30.11 50.82 -1.67
C VAL A 65 29.47 50.74 -3.05
N LYS A 66 29.95 49.82 -3.91
CA LYS A 66 29.38 49.63 -5.27
C LYS A 66 29.02 48.15 -5.52
N PRO A 67 27.92 47.86 -6.18
CA PRO A 67 27.61 46.52 -6.61
C PRO A 67 28.46 46.13 -7.83
N VAL A 68 28.91 44.86 -7.83
CA VAL A 68 29.63 44.23 -8.95
C VAL A 68 28.94 42.94 -9.31
N LEU A 69 28.51 42.78 -10.56
CA LEU A 69 27.96 41.51 -11.06
C LEU A 69 29.06 40.51 -11.38
N ARG A 70 29.02 39.32 -10.77
CA ARG A 70 29.89 38.21 -11.12
C ARG A 70 29.02 36.98 -11.45
N GLY A 71 28.79 36.74 -12.75
CA GLY A 71 27.80 35.75 -13.18
C GLY A 71 26.37 36.18 -12.83
N THR A 72 25.64 35.37 -12.08
CA THR A 72 24.25 35.66 -11.61
C THR A 72 24.19 36.28 -10.22
N SER A 73 25.34 36.45 -9.55
CA SER A 73 25.41 36.96 -8.17
C SER A 73 25.85 38.41 -8.14
N VAL A 74 25.23 39.18 -7.25
CA VAL A 74 25.59 40.58 -6.95
C VAL A 74 26.56 40.62 -5.79
N LEU A 75 27.79 41.06 -6.06
CA LEU A 75 28.81 41.26 -5.04
C LEU A 75 28.90 42.74 -4.69
N TRP A 76 29.30 43.09 -3.50
CA TRP A 76 29.46 44.44 -3.05
C TRP A 76 30.94 44.76 -2.88
N GLN A 77 31.40 45.78 -3.60
CA GLN A 77 32.77 46.24 -3.53
C GLN A 77 32.85 47.53 -2.70
N MET A 78 33.69 47.54 -1.69
CA MET A 78 34.02 48.75 -0.91
C MET A 78 35.31 49.35 -1.45
N ILE A 79 35.32 50.64 -1.68
CA ILE A 79 36.48 51.39 -2.18
C ILE A 79 36.70 52.57 -1.26
N ALA A 80 37.96 52.85 -0.86
CA ALA A 80 38.31 54.07 -0.13
C ALA A 80 38.14 55.29 -1.04
N ALA A 81 37.37 56.29 -0.61
CA ALA A 81 37.26 57.58 -1.28
C ALA A 81 38.32 58.55 -0.72
N GLY A 82 39.26 58.91 -1.56
CA GLY A 82 40.18 60.00 -1.24
C GLY A 82 39.47 61.33 -1.21
N ASP A 83 40.01 62.35 -0.54
CA ASP A 83 39.41 63.66 -0.24
C ASP A 83 39.01 64.54 -1.44
N THR A 84 39.26 64.08 -2.66
CA THR A 84 38.76 64.74 -3.88
C THR A 84 38.27 63.65 -4.85
N MET A 85 36.94 63.60 -5.10
CA MET A 85 36.40 62.76 -6.17
C MET A 85 37.13 63.09 -7.50
N SER A 86 37.89 62.17 -8.00
CA SER A 86 38.54 62.29 -9.32
C SER A 86 37.47 62.31 -10.42
N GLY A 87 37.78 62.88 -11.58
CA GLY A 87 36.87 62.82 -12.73
C GLY A 87 36.48 61.40 -13.11
N GLN A 88 37.28 60.37 -12.69
CA GLN A 88 37.05 58.95 -12.88
C GLN A 88 35.98 58.44 -11.92
N ASP A 89 35.94 58.92 -10.66
CA ASP A 89 34.93 58.52 -9.68
C ASP A 89 33.55 59.06 -10.05
N VAL A 90 33.50 60.28 -10.55
CA VAL A 90 32.27 60.88 -11.09
C VAL A 90 31.75 60.08 -12.28
N ALA A 91 32.65 59.61 -13.18
CA ALA A 91 32.31 58.79 -14.33
C ALA A 91 31.78 57.41 -13.88
N ILE A 92 32.41 56.78 -12.88
CA ILE A 92 31.97 55.50 -12.28
C ILE A 92 30.58 55.63 -11.65
N LEU A 93 30.37 56.65 -10.82
CA LEU A 93 29.06 56.89 -10.21
C LEU A 93 27.99 57.18 -11.29
N LYS A 94 28.31 57.96 -12.32
CA LYS A 94 27.40 58.20 -13.42
C LYS A 94 27.06 56.90 -14.15
N ALA A 95 28.07 56.05 -14.44
CA ALA A 95 27.85 54.77 -15.09
C ALA A 95 27.01 53.82 -14.20
N ALA A 96 27.25 53.77 -12.88
CA ALA A 96 26.46 52.95 -11.94
C ALA A 96 24.98 53.36 -11.92
N PHE A 97 24.67 54.65 -12.02
CA PHE A 97 23.29 55.14 -12.05
C PHE A 97 22.62 55.07 -13.42
N THR A 98 23.38 55.06 -14.53
CA THR A 98 22.82 55.10 -15.88
C THR A 98 22.86 53.77 -16.63
N HIS A 99 23.81 52.87 -16.32
CA HIS A 99 24.07 51.68 -17.12
C HIS A 99 24.09 50.37 -16.28
N SER A 100 23.97 50.47 -14.93
CA SER A 100 23.90 49.29 -14.10
C SER A 100 22.57 48.56 -14.30
N PRO A 101 22.55 47.22 -14.46
CA PRO A 101 21.34 46.45 -14.45
C PRO A 101 20.70 46.38 -13.06
N VAL A 102 21.42 46.80 -12.03
CA VAL A 102 20.94 46.93 -10.65
C VAL A 102 20.37 48.31 -10.43
N GLY A 103 19.15 48.39 -10.01
CA GLY A 103 18.52 49.66 -9.60
C GLY A 103 19.12 50.18 -8.33
N LEU A 104 19.54 51.44 -8.32
CA LEU A 104 20.06 52.13 -7.15
C LEU A 104 19.12 53.26 -6.76
N HIS A 105 18.66 53.27 -5.55
CA HIS A 105 17.80 54.29 -4.95
C HIS A 105 18.51 54.90 -3.76
N VAL A 106 18.71 56.21 -3.77
CA VAL A 106 19.20 56.97 -2.63
C VAL A 106 18.00 57.64 -1.94
N LEU A 107 17.85 57.37 -0.68
CA LEU A 107 16.75 57.86 0.14
C LEU A 107 17.31 58.81 1.24
N ASP A 108 16.54 59.82 1.62
CA ASP A 108 16.87 60.68 2.75
C ASP A 108 16.49 60.02 4.11
N ASN A 109 16.72 60.74 5.22
CA ASN A 109 16.37 60.26 6.57
C ASN A 109 14.86 60.10 6.79
N GLN A 110 14.01 60.54 5.86
CA GLN A 110 12.55 60.33 5.87
C GLN A 110 12.14 59.29 4.84
N LEU A 111 13.09 58.48 4.33
CA LEU A 111 12.90 57.45 3.33
C LEU A 111 12.26 57.97 2.02
N ARG A 112 12.50 59.26 1.69
CA ARG A 112 12.08 59.86 0.42
C ARG A 112 13.17 59.67 -0.62
N VAL A 113 12.77 59.43 -1.89
CA VAL A 113 13.67 59.24 -2.98
C VAL A 113 14.40 60.57 -3.33
N VAL A 114 15.69 60.61 -3.06
CA VAL A 114 16.58 61.70 -3.45
C VAL A 114 17.16 61.50 -4.85
N ARG A 115 17.54 60.24 -5.16
CA ARG A 115 18.11 59.86 -6.47
C ARG A 115 17.73 58.42 -6.80
N MET A 116 17.53 58.16 -8.07
CA MET A 116 17.13 56.85 -8.55
C MET A 116 17.84 56.57 -9.88
N SER A 117 18.30 55.34 -10.09
CA SER A 117 18.89 54.93 -11.37
C SER A 117 17.81 54.79 -12.45
N THR A 118 18.21 54.98 -13.68
CA THR A 118 17.31 54.83 -14.81
C THR A 118 16.99 53.40 -15.19
N ALA A 119 17.75 52.43 -14.66
CA ALA A 119 17.54 51.00 -14.89
C ALA A 119 16.26 50.43 -14.25
N THR A 120 15.78 51.08 -13.20
CA THR A 120 14.52 50.76 -12.58
C THR A 120 13.46 51.74 -13.00
N GLY A 121 12.75 51.46 -14.08
CA GLY A 121 11.52 52.21 -14.41
C GLY A 121 10.59 52.22 -13.17
N GLY A 122 10.01 53.39 -12.86
CA GLY A 122 8.99 53.49 -11.83
C GLY A 122 7.78 52.63 -12.15
N PRO A 123 6.84 52.42 -11.21
CA PRO A 123 5.55 51.84 -11.56
C PRO A 123 4.95 52.62 -12.73
N HIS A 124 4.45 51.93 -13.74
CA HIS A 124 3.80 52.50 -14.92
C HIS A 124 4.64 53.32 -15.88
N ASP A 125 5.95 53.02 -16.07
CA ASP A 125 6.85 53.80 -16.90
C ASP A 125 6.92 55.32 -16.53
N THR A 126 6.63 55.61 -15.26
CA THR A 126 6.62 56.95 -14.72
C THR A 126 8.05 57.53 -14.83
N PRO A 127 8.24 58.70 -15.46
CA PRO A 127 9.56 59.30 -15.51
C PRO A 127 10.15 59.56 -14.13
N VAL A 128 11.42 59.19 -13.92
CA VAL A 128 12.13 59.30 -12.63
C VAL A 128 11.90 60.63 -11.93
N ARG A 129 11.82 61.73 -12.69
CA ARG A 129 11.55 63.11 -12.14
C ARG A 129 10.26 63.23 -11.31
N HIS A 130 9.24 62.39 -11.56
CA HIS A 130 7.97 62.40 -10.85
C HIS A 130 7.98 61.54 -9.59
N LEU A 131 9.05 60.76 -9.39
CA LEU A 131 9.24 59.88 -8.25
C LEU A 131 10.13 60.53 -7.16
N LEU A 132 10.90 61.54 -7.53
CA LEU A 132 11.75 62.26 -6.58
C LEU A 132 10.92 62.98 -5.52
N GLY A 133 11.37 62.89 -4.29
CA GLY A 133 10.68 63.45 -3.09
C GLY A 133 9.52 62.63 -2.57
N LYS A 134 9.05 61.59 -3.27
CA LYS A 134 8.05 60.65 -2.80
C LYS A 134 8.66 59.67 -1.85
N HIS A 135 7.83 59.09 -0.94
CA HIS A 135 8.25 57.98 -0.09
C HIS A 135 8.60 56.77 -0.98
N PHE A 136 9.66 56.04 -0.65
CA PHE A 136 10.20 55.01 -1.55
C PHE A 136 9.21 53.84 -1.83
N THR A 137 8.36 53.53 -0.87
CA THR A 137 7.34 52.46 -1.07
C THR A 137 6.30 52.84 -2.10
N GLU A 138 5.90 54.11 -2.17
CA GLU A 138 5.02 54.65 -3.19
C GLU A 138 5.76 54.75 -4.54
N ALA A 139 7.00 55.27 -4.52
CA ALA A 139 7.82 55.42 -5.73
C ALA A 139 8.15 54.08 -6.39
N CYS A 140 8.37 53.03 -5.62
CA CYS A 140 8.67 51.69 -6.10
C CYS A 140 7.41 50.82 -6.30
N GLY A 141 6.25 51.24 -5.79
CA GLY A 141 5.01 50.47 -5.87
C GLY A 141 5.12 49.10 -5.20
N LEU A 142 5.42 49.07 -3.92
CA LEU A 142 5.62 47.84 -3.14
C LEU A 142 4.28 47.27 -2.69
N ALA A 143 4.18 45.93 -2.67
CA ALA A 143 2.95 45.23 -2.25
C ALA A 143 2.69 45.40 -0.73
N ASP A 144 3.75 45.35 0.07
CA ASP A 144 3.70 45.49 1.54
C ASP A 144 4.48 46.73 2.01
N PRO A 145 3.94 47.94 1.82
CA PRO A 145 4.64 49.17 2.09
C PRO A 145 4.99 49.40 3.56
N GLU A 146 4.17 48.90 4.49
CA GLU A 146 4.38 49.08 5.94
C GLU A 146 5.56 48.23 6.43
N GLU A 147 5.62 46.95 6.00
CA GLU A 147 6.70 46.06 6.38
C GLU A 147 8.04 46.56 5.83
N GLU A 148 8.08 46.95 4.56
CA GLU A 148 9.30 47.48 3.95
C GLU A 148 9.77 48.82 4.54
N THR A 149 8.83 49.66 4.94
CA THR A 149 9.15 50.89 5.70
C THR A 149 9.81 50.57 7.02
N ALA A 150 9.26 49.58 7.76
CA ALA A 150 9.82 49.18 9.05
C ALA A 150 11.23 48.57 8.91
N VAL A 151 11.50 47.83 7.82
CA VAL A 151 12.82 47.26 7.54
C VAL A 151 13.81 48.37 7.21
N ALA A 152 13.46 49.30 6.30
CA ALA A 152 14.31 50.39 5.90
C ALA A 152 14.63 51.33 7.09
N GLN A 153 13.66 51.60 7.95
CA GLN A 153 13.83 52.39 9.14
C GLN A 153 14.77 51.75 10.14
N ARG A 154 14.66 50.44 10.35
CA ARG A 154 15.57 49.69 11.23
C ARG A 154 17.02 49.79 10.71
N VAL A 155 17.25 49.63 9.40
CA VAL A 155 18.57 49.81 8.82
C VAL A 155 19.12 51.22 9.04
N LEU A 156 18.26 52.24 8.87
CA LEU A 156 18.62 53.62 9.07
C LEU A 156 19.05 53.89 10.53
N GLU A 157 18.32 53.31 11.52
CA GLU A 157 18.59 53.49 12.95
C GLU A 157 19.78 52.65 13.43
N SER A 158 19.82 51.35 13.10
CA SER A 158 20.86 50.42 13.60
C SER A 158 22.18 50.47 12.83
N GLY A 159 22.13 50.85 11.52
CA GLY A 159 23.25 50.72 10.60
C GLY A 159 23.53 49.30 10.11
N GLU A 160 22.78 48.33 10.59
CA GLU A 160 22.92 46.93 10.16
C GLU A 160 22.32 46.80 8.75
N PRO A 161 23.09 46.37 7.73
CA PRO A 161 22.57 46.23 6.39
C PRO A 161 21.64 45.01 6.29
N VAL A 162 20.60 45.14 5.47
CA VAL A 162 19.73 44.04 5.08
C VAL A 162 20.02 43.70 3.62
N ALA A 163 20.41 42.47 3.33
CA ALA A 163 20.76 42.04 2.00
C ALA A 163 19.76 41.01 1.43
N ASN A 164 19.54 41.08 0.12
CA ASN A 164 18.79 40.09 -0.67
C ASN A 164 17.38 39.77 -0.17
N ARG A 165 16.68 40.77 0.38
CA ARG A 165 15.30 40.64 0.76
C ARG A 165 14.42 40.58 -0.48
N LEU A 166 13.60 39.55 -0.60
CA LEU A 166 12.64 39.40 -1.71
C LEU A 166 11.42 40.28 -1.45
N VAL A 167 11.16 41.20 -2.35
CA VAL A 167 10.06 42.17 -2.25
C VAL A 167 9.20 42.09 -3.49
N ARG A 168 7.88 42.00 -3.30
CA ARG A 168 6.92 42.03 -4.42
C ARG A 168 6.52 43.47 -4.75
N ARG A 169 6.46 43.77 -6.05
CA ARG A 169 5.92 45.05 -6.51
C ARG A 169 4.45 44.89 -6.89
N ILE A 170 3.67 45.98 -6.71
CA ILE A 170 2.29 46.04 -7.16
C ILE A 170 2.27 45.87 -8.68
N LYS A 171 1.33 45.07 -9.18
CA LYS A 171 1.10 44.81 -10.58
C LYS A 171 0.74 46.12 -11.31
N ALA A 172 1.51 46.47 -12.32
CA ALA A 172 1.19 47.61 -13.16
C ALA A 172 -0.02 47.30 -14.05
N PRO A 173 -0.90 48.27 -14.38
CA PRO A 173 -1.95 48.07 -15.37
C PRO A 173 -1.38 47.56 -16.68
N GLY A 174 -1.90 46.45 -17.18
CA GLY A 174 -1.43 45.82 -18.44
C GLY A 174 -0.29 44.81 -18.30
N GLN A 175 0.28 44.63 -17.10
CA GLN A 175 1.25 43.57 -16.86
C GLN A 175 0.53 42.30 -16.30
N PRO A 176 0.85 41.09 -16.78
CA PRO A 176 0.17 39.87 -16.35
C PRO A 176 0.56 39.42 -14.96
N THR A 177 1.80 39.67 -14.49
CA THR A 177 2.38 39.10 -13.27
C THR A 177 2.99 40.16 -12.36
N HIS A 178 3.11 39.83 -11.06
CA HIS A 178 3.86 40.60 -10.10
C HIS A 178 5.36 40.45 -10.34
N ARG A 179 6.12 41.55 -10.18
CA ARG A 179 7.58 41.45 -10.23
C ARG A 179 8.17 41.23 -8.87
N ILE A 180 9.14 40.34 -8.77
CA ILE A 180 9.89 40.05 -7.55
C ILE A 180 11.27 40.68 -7.68
N HIS A 181 11.58 41.54 -6.71
CA HIS A 181 12.89 42.17 -6.65
C HIS A 181 13.66 41.69 -5.42
N SER A 182 14.95 41.43 -5.62
CA SER A 182 15.90 41.30 -4.51
C SER A 182 16.32 42.70 -4.11
N VAL A 183 16.04 43.13 -2.89
CA VAL A 183 16.33 44.43 -2.38
C VAL A 183 17.35 44.33 -1.25
N SER A 184 18.36 45.20 -1.27
CA SER A 184 19.31 45.33 -0.18
C SER A 184 19.37 46.78 0.27
N TYR A 185 19.37 46.98 1.59
CA TYR A 185 19.37 48.30 2.21
C TYR A 185 20.68 48.53 2.97
N PHE A 186 21.29 49.71 2.74
CA PHE A 186 22.53 50.13 3.38
C PHE A 186 22.39 51.56 3.90
N ARG A 187 22.80 51.81 5.14
CA ARG A 187 22.85 53.18 5.69
C ARG A 187 23.90 53.98 5.01
N LEU A 188 23.59 55.22 4.66
CA LEU A 188 24.49 56.21 4.04
C LEU A 188 24.92 57.21 5.12
N GLU A 189 26.22 57.34 5.33
CA GLU A 189 26.84 58.26 6.29
C GLU A 189 27.77 59.22 5.55
N ASP A 190 27.87 60.42 6.10
CA ASP A 190 28.86 61.39 5.61
C ASP A 190 30.26 61.08 6.18
N SER A 191 31.27 61.83 5.75
CA SER A 191 32.67 61.73 6.19
C SER A 191 32.90 61.95 7.69
N VAL A 192 31.89 62.44 8.43
CA VAL A 192 31.94 62.73 9.86
C VAL A 192 31.11 61.67 10.64
N GLY A 193 30.47 60.72 9.94
CA GLY A 193 29.64 59.68 10.58
C GLY A 193 28.20 60.06 10.79
N ASN A 194 27.74 61.23 10.30
CA ASN A 194 26.32 61.56 10.40
C ASN A 194 25.51 60.79 9.37
N VAL A 195 24.36 60.28 9.79
CA VAL A 195 23.43 59.54 8.94
C VAL A 195 22.81 60.53 7.93
N VAL A 196 23.11 60.34 6.64
CA VAL A 196 22.60 61.16 5.51
C VAL A 196 21.34 60.54 4.90
N GLY A 197 21.18 59.25 5.04
CA GLY A 197 20.06 58.53 4.49
C GLY A 197 20.33 57.04 4.30
N LEU A 198 19.74 56.47 3.26
CA LEU A 198 19.81 55.02 2.97
C LEU A 198 19.99 54.79 1.48
N VAL A 199 20.80 53.81 1.09
CA VAL A 199 20.88 53.30 -0.27
C VAL A 199 20.14 51.98 -0.35
N ALA A 200 19.17 51.89 -1.26
CA ALA A 200 18.54 50.65 -1.64
C ALA A 200 19.02 50.20 -3.02
N SER A 201 19.51 48.97 -3.12
CA SER A 201 19.78 48.34 -4.41
C SER A 201 18.68 47.34 -4.71
N THR A 202 18.23 47.32 -5.93
CA THR A 202 17.12 46.48 -6.41
C THR A 202 17.53 45.73 -7.66
N LEU A 203 17.29 44.42 -7.67
CA LEU A 203 17.52 43.54 -8.82
C LEU A 203 16.21 42.79 -9.11
N ASP A 204 15.74 42.84 -10.36
CA ASP A 204 14.62 42.01 -10.78
C ASP A 204 15.08 40.56 -10.84
N VAL A 205 14.48 39.72 -10.01
CA VAL A 205 14.78 38.28 -9.88
C VAL A 205 13.56 37.45 -10.22
N THR A 206 12.54 38.04 -10.84
CA THR A 206 11.26 37.40 -11.13
C THR A 206 11.43 36.05 -11.84
N GLU A 207 12.16 36.03 -12.95
CA GLU A 207 12.37 34.78 -13.72
C GLU A 207 13.14 33.73 -12.90
N ARG A 208 14.14 34.17 -12.14
CA ARG A 208 14.93 33.26 -11.29
C ARG A 208 14.06 32.62 -10.19
N GLU A 209 13.27 33.41 -9.48
CA GLU A 209 12.42 32.92 -8.40
C GLU A 209 11.26 32.06 -8.95
N ASN A 210 10.69 32.45 -10.09
CA ASN A 210 9.69 31.61 -10.77
C ASN A 210 10.29 30.27 -11.19
N ALA A 211 11.48 30.27 -11.79
CA ALA A 211 12.18 29.03 -12.17
C ALA A 211 12.49 28.17 -10.94
N ARG A 212 12.93 28.78 -9.84
CA ARG A 212 13.19 28.08 -8.57
C ARG A 212 11.91 27.46 -7.99
N ASN A 213 10.81 28.20 -7.98
CA ASN A 213 9.52 27.72 -7.51
C ASN A 213 9.02 26.56 -8.39
N ARG A 214 9.18 26.64 -9.71
CA ARG A 214 8.84 25.55 -10.64
C ARG A 214 9.63 24.28 -10.35
N LEU A 215 10.94 24.39 -10.10
CA LEU A 215 11.77 23.24 -9.70
C LEU A 215 11.35 22.68 -8.34
N ALA A 216 11.08 23.53 -7.37
CA ALA A 216 10.63 23.10 -6.04
C ALA A 216 9.31 22.30 -6.09
N VAL A 217 8.39 22.67 -6.99
CA VAL A 217 7.15 21.90 -7.22
C VAL A 217 7.46 20.51 -7.76
N LEU A 218 8.33 20.40 -8.76
CA LEU A 218 8.71 19.10 -9.32
C LEU A 218 9.40 18.19 -8.30
N ASP A 219 10.28 18.77 -7.49
CA ASP A 219 10.97 18.03 -6.43
C ASP A 219 10.00 17.59 -5.33
N ALA A 220 9.06 18.45 -4.94
CA ALA A 220 8.02 18.11 -3.97
C ALA A 220 7.12 16.96 -4.46
N VAL A 221 6.73 16.99 -5.74
CA VAL A 221 5.92 15.92 -6.35
C VAL A 221 6.71 14.62 -6.40
N ARG A 222 7.96 14.63 -6.85
CA ARG A 222 8.81 13.41 -6.88
C ARG A 222 9.08 12.82 -5.51
N ALA A 223 9.19 13.68 -4.49
CA ALA A 223 9.45 13.25 -3.12
C ALA A 223 8.22 12.73 -2.38
N ARG A 224 7.00 13.08 -2.81
CA ARG A 224 5.77 12.79 -2.08
C ARG A 224 4.81 11.85 -2.80
N VAL A 225 4.80 11.84 -4.13
CA VAL A 225 3.82 11.12 -4.95
C VAL A 225 4.36 9.76 -5.36
N GLY A 226 3.58 8.72 -5.10
CA GLY A 226 3.89 7.34 -5.50
C GLY A 226 4.40 6.44 -4.38
N HIS A 227 4.23 6.84 -3.12
CA HIS A 227 4.53 6.00 -1.96
C HIS A 227 3.43 5.00 -1.66
N GLN A 228 2.22 5.27 -2.12
CA GLN A 228 1.05 4.41 -1.94
C GLN A 228 0.76 3.61 -3.22
N LEU A 229 0.26 2.39 -3.02
CA LEU A 229 -0.14 1.48 -4.11
C LEU A 229 -1.66 1.51 -4.37
N ASN A 230 -2.30 2.62 -4.03
CA ASN A 230 -3.72 2.86 -4.26
C ASN A 230 -3.90 4.13 -5.11
N VAL A 231 -4.66 4.04 -6.19
CA VAL A 231 -4.87 5.15 -7.14
C VAL A 231 -5.43 6.40 -6.46
N MET A 232 -6.37 6.24 -5.52
CA MET A 232 -6.99 7.37 -4.81
C MET A 232 -6.00 8.07 -3.87
N ASP A 233 -5.14 7.30 -3.21
CA ASP A 233 -4.11 7.82 -2.31
C ASP A 233 -3.01 8.55 -3.07
N VAL A 234 -2.55 8.00 -4.21
CA VAL A 234 -1.61 8.68 -5.12
C VAL A 234 -2.17 10.02 -5.60
N CYS A 235 -3.46 10.08 -5.95
CA CYS A 235 -4.10 11.33 -6.35
C CYS A 235 -4.17 12.34 -5.20
N ARG A 236 -4.37 11.89 -3.95
CA ARG A 236 -4.36 12.74 -2.75
C ARG A 236 -2.96 13.29 -2.50
N GLU A 237 -1.93 12.45 -2.53
CA GLU A 237 -0.53 12.88 -2.43
C GLU A 237 -0.20 13.95 -3.48
N LEU A 238 -0.73 13.80 -4.71
CA LEU A 238 -0.51 14.74 -5.80
C LEU A 238 -1.09 16.12 -5.49
N VAL A 239 -2.37 16.22 -5.09
CA VAL A 239 -2.99 17.52 -4.81
C VAL A 239 -2.35 18.20 -3.60
N GLU A 240 -1.95 17.44 -2.58
CA GLU A 240 -1.23 17.94 -1.40
C GLU A 240 0.18 18.45 -1.74
N ALA A 241 0.84 17.83 -2.73
CA ALA A 241 2.18 18.25 -3.15
C ALA A 241 2.17 19.56 -3.96
N VAL A 242 1.10 19.82 -4.72
CA VAL A 242 1.02 20.98 -5.63
C VAL A 242 0.32 22.20 -5.02
N VAL A 243 -0.51 22.02 -3.98
CA VAL A 243 -1.19 23.13 -3.28
C VAL A 243 -0.48 23.40 -1.95
N PRO A 244 -0.17 24.65 -1.59
CA PRO A 244 -0.46 25.90 -2.30
C PRO A 244 0.65 26.35 -3.27
N THR A 245 1.73 25.62 -3.42
CA THR A 245 2.97 26.10 -4.06
C THR A 245 2.82 26.38 -5.56
N PHE A 246 2.08 25.53 -6.27
CA PHE A 246 1.84 25.65 -7.72
C PHE A 246 0.47 26.26 -8.04
N ALA A 247 -0.55 25.88 -7.31
CA ALA A 247 -1.93 26.28 -7.52
C ALA A 247 -2.64 26.54 -6.19
N GLY A 248 -3.62 27.45 -6.16
CA GLY A 248 -4.48 27.66 -5.00
C GLY A 248 -5.53 26.57 -4.83
N ILE A 249 -5.90 25.89 -5.92
CA ILE A 249 -6.81 24.73 -5.96
C ILE A 249 -6.29 23.71 -6.96
N ALA A 250 -6.36 22.42 -6.59
CA ALA A 250 -6.14 21.30 -7.49
C ALA A 250 -7.28 20.28 -7.37
N ASP A 251 -7.75 19.76 -8.51
CA ASP A 251 -8.83 18.77 -8.61
C ASP A 251 -8.39 17.66 -9.57
N VAL A 252 -8.40 16.41 -9.11
CA VAL A 252 -8.01 15.23 -9.88
C VAL A 252 -9.23 14.35 -10.11
N SER A 253 -9.49 14.05 -11.37
CA SER A 253 -10.51 13.09 -11.79
C SER A 253 -9.85 11.96 -12.60
N VAL A 254 -10.07 10.73 -12.19
CA VAL A 254 -9.50 9.52 -12.80
C VAL A 254 -10.60 8.70 -13.47
N ILE A 255 -10.30 8.09 -14.60
CA ILE A 255 -11.23 7.18 -15.30
C ILE A 255 -11.60 6.02 -14.35
N GLU A 256 -12.88 5.70 -14.28
CA GLU A 256 -13.40 4.69 -13.34
C GLU A 256 -12.73 3.33 -13.50
N ASP A 257 -12.47 2.90 -14.74
CA ASP A 257 -11.78 1.65 -15.07
C ASP A 257 -10.38 1.59 -14.46
N VAL A 258 -9.65 2.73 -14.50
CA VAL A 258 -8.31 2.85 -13.89
C VAL A 258 -8.38 2.65 -12.37
N VAL A 259 -9.40 3.21 -11.71
CA VAL A 259 -9.58 3.05 -10.26
C VAL A 259 -9.91 1.60 -9.90
N ARG A 260 -10.58 0.87 -10.80
CA ARG A 260 -10.89 -0.56 -10.64
C ARG A 260 -9.74 -1.51 -11.03
N GLY A 261 -8.62 -0.97 -11.48
CA GLY A 261 -7.49 -1.78 -11.94
C GLY A 261 -7.65 -2.32 -13.36
N GLU A 262 -8.67 -1.87 -14.12
CA GLU A 262 -8.91 -2.25 -15.49
C GLU A 262 -8.00 -1.47 -16.46
N ASP A 263 -7.94 -1.92 -17.73
CA ASP A 263 -7.12 -1.25 -18.72
C ASP A 263 -7.74 0.09 -19.14
N PRO A 264 -6.95 1.17 -19.14
CA PRO A 264 -7.44 2.48 -19.55
C PRO A 264 -7.79 2.49 -21.04
N PRO A 265 -8.84 3.23 -21.43
CA PRO A 265 -9.24 3.31 -22.82
C PRO A 265 -8.20 4.01 -23.70
N LEU A 266 -8.15 3.61 -24.97
CA LEU A 266 -7.36 4.29 -25.99
C LEU A 266 -8.01 5.61 -26.42
N VAL A 267 -7.19 6.61 -26.71
CA VAL A 267 -7.61 7.90 -27.23
C VAL A 267 -7.86 7.79 -28.75
N PRO A 268 -8.90 8.45 -29.32
CA PRO A 268 -9.85 9.39 -28.69
C PRO A 268 -10.93 8.71 -27.87
N LEU A 269 -11.24 9.29 -26.70
CA LEU A 269 -12.26 8.75 -25.80
C LEU A 269 -13.68 8.89 -26.37
N HIS A 270 -14.52 7.89 -26.17
CA HIS A 270 -15.94 8.00 -26.42
C HIS A 270 -16.63 8.88 -25.35
N ARG A 271 -17.79 9.49 -25.73
CA ARG A 271 -18.43 10.57 -24.97
C ARG A 271 -18.86 10.26 -23.53
N ASP A 272 -18.92 8.99 -23.14
CA ASP A 272 -19.54 8.55 -21.89
C ASP A 272 -18.56 7.88 -20.92
N VAL A 273 -17.28 8.21 -21.00
CA VAL A 273 -16.30 7.63 -20.08
C VAL A 273 -16.52 8.18 -18.67
N PRO A 274 -16.85 7.33 -17.69
CA PRO A 274 -17.09 7.76 -16.32
C PRO A 274 -15.78 8.14 -15.65
N LEU A 275 -15.76 9.31 -15.02
CA LEU A 275 -14.64 9.83 -14.25
C LEU A 275 -15.02 9.87 -12.77
N ARG A 276 -14.17 9.32 -11.93
CA ARG A 276 -14.27 9.41 -10.49
C ARG A 276 -13.43 10.59 -10.01
N ARG A 277 -14.03 11.47 -9.20
CA ARG A 277 -13.29 12.52 -8.52
C ARG A 277 -12.41 11.89 -7.44
N ALA A 278 -11.12 11.79 -7.74
CA ALA A 278 -10.17 11.03 -6.93
C ALA A 278 -9.60 11.86 -5.77
N ALA A 279 -9.25 13.13 -6.01
CA ALA A 279 -8.69 13.99 -4.99
C ALA A 279 -9.02 15.47 -5.26
N PHE A 280 -9.03 16.25 -4.20
CA PHE A 280 -9.25 17.68 -4.24
C PHE A 280 -8.53 18.37 -3.08
N GLN A 281 -7.89 19.50 -3.37
CA GLN A 281 -7.31 20.38 -2.37
C GLN A 281 -7.66 21.83 -2.71
N GLY A 282 -8.22 22.57 -1.75
CA GLY A 282 -8.63 23.97 -1.90
C GLY A 282 -9.69 24.41 -0.89
N ARG A 283 -10.07 25.71 -0.97
CA ARG A 283 -10.99 26.30 0.01
C ARG A 283 -12.48 25.99 -0.25
N ILE A 284 -12.85 25.70 -1.47
CA ILE A 284 -14.25 25.47 -1.88
C ILE A 284 -14.34 24.13 -2.58
N THR A 285 -15.14 23.23 -2.03
CA THR A 285 -15.39 21.92 -2.63
C THR A 285 -16.60 21.96 -3.55
N GLY A 286 -16.52 21.31 -4.69
CA GLY A 286 -17.62 21.07 -5.61
C GLY A 286 -18.33 19.75 -5.33
N HIS A 287 -18.28 18.82 -6.28
CA HIS A 287 -18.84 17.48 -6.12
C HIS A 287 -18.13 16.68 -5.02
N PRO A 288 -18.82 15.73 -4.37
CA PRO A 288 -18.21 14.90 -3.32
C PRO A 288 -17.04 14.08 -3.86
N LEU A 289 -16.03 13.87 -3.03
CA LEU A 289 -14.93 12.94 -3.33
C LEU A 289 -15.50 11.54 -3.52
N GLY A 290 -14.92 10.78 -4.46
CA GLY A 290 -15.41 9.45 -4.84
C GLY A 290 -16.62 9.44 -5.76
N GLY A 291 -17.26 10.59 -6.01
CA GLY A 291 -18.38 10.70 -6.95
C GLY A 291 -17.95 10.39 -8.39
N VAL A 292 -18.76 9.62 -9.09
CA VAL A 292 -18.56 9.25 -10.51
C VAL A 292 -19.51 10.03 -11.38
N ARG A 293 -19.01 10.63 -12.45
CA ARG A 293 -19.81 11.36 -13.43
C ARG A 293 -19.23 11.26 -14.84
N PRO A 294 -20.04 11.32 -15.89
CA PRO A 294 -19.53 11.53 -17.23
C PRO A 294 -18.95 12.93 -17.36
N LEU A 295 -17.98 13.10 -18.25
CA LEU A 295 -17.40 14.41 -18.54
C LEU A 295 -18.25 15.14 -19.58
N PRO A 296 -18.74 16.38 -19.29
CA PRO A 296 -19.49 17.16 -20.25
C PRO A 296 -18.63 17.49 -21.48
N THR A 297 -19.19 17.23 -22.68
CA THR A 297 -18.54 17.59 -23.95
C THR A 297 -18.50 19.11 -24.15
N GLY A 298 -17.50 19.59 -24.89
CA GLY A 298 -17.34 21.03 -25.15
C GLY A 298 -16.73 21.81 -23.99
N THR A 299 -16.04 21.12 -23.10
CA THR A 299 -15.28 21.71 -22.00
C THR A 299 -13.78 21.51 -22.22
N PRO A 300 -12.93 22.36 -21.67
CA PRO A 300 -11.47 22.16 -21.73
C PRO A 300 -11.02 20.80 -21.18
N PHE A 301 -11.80 20.21 -20.25
CA PHE A 301 -11.54 18.89 -19.67
C PHE A 301 -11.75 17.77 -20.69
N SER A 302 -12.84 17.84 -21.46
CA SER A 302 -13.12 16.87 -22.52
C SER A 302 -12.12 16.95 -23.66
N ASP A 303 -11.70 18.16 -24.01
CA ASP A 303 -10.72 18.38 -25.07
C ASP A 303 -9.34 17.79 -24.69
N VAL A 304 -8.88 18.03 -23.46
CA VAL A 304 -7.64 17.49 -22.93
C VAL A 304 -7.63 15.97 -22.91
N LEU A 305 -8.73 15.34 -22.58
CA LEU A 305 -8.85 13.87 -22.61
C LEU A 305 -8.96 13.30 -24.03
N SER A 306 -9.37 14.12 -25.00
CA SER A 306 -9.50 13.67 -26.39
C SER A 306 -8.18 13.69 -27.16
N ASP A 307 -7.32 14.71 -26.92
CA ASP A 307 -6.06 14.89 -27.64
C ASP A 307 -4.79 14.73 -26.79
N LEU A 308 -4.96 14.52 -25.49
CA LEU A 308 -3.89 14.39 -24.47
C LEU A 308 -2.92 15.59 -24.43
N ARG A 309 -3.44 16.80 -24.73
CA ARG A 309 -2.66 18.04 -24.69
C ARG A 309 -3.13 18.92 -23.54
N PRO A 310 -2.24 19.46 -22.73
CA PRO A 310 -2.61 20.39 -21.68
C PRO A 310 -3.16 21.68 -22.28
N ARG A 311 -4.04 22.35 -21.54
CA ARG A 311 -4.67 23.62 -21.93
C ARG A 311 -4.49 24.65 -20.84
N LEU A 312 -4.02 25.83 -21.24
CA LEU A 312 -4.08 27.04 -20.42
C LEU A 312 -5.37 27.80 -20.78
N VAL A 313 -6.21 28.07 -19.78
CA VAL A 313 -7.52 28.69 -19.96
C VAL A 313 -7.67 29.89 -19.04
N ALA A 314 -7.93 31.07 -19.62
CA ALA A 314 -8.41 32.19 -18.85
C ALA A 314 -9.91 31.97 -18.51
N ILE A 315 -10.26 32.22 -17.25
CA ILE A 315 -11.65 32.09 -16.80
C ILE A 315 -12.28 33.47 -16.77
N GLU A 316 -13.17 33.72 -17.72
CA GLU A 316 -14.00 34.92 -17.81
C GLU A 316 -15.46 34.58 -17.46
N GLU A 317 -16.24 35.53 -17.04
CA GLU A 317 -17.64 35.31 -16.59
C GLU A 317 -18.54 34.77 -17.72
N ASP A 318 -18.23 35.13 -18.97
CA ASP A 318 -18.93 34.76 -20.19
C ASP A 318 -18.30 33.60 -20.96
N SER A 319 -17.30 32.92 -20.37
CA SER A 319 -16.66 31.76 -20.99
C SER A 319 -17.71 30.70 -21.38
N SER A 320 -17.82 30.41 -22.67
CA SER A 320 -18.87 29.55 -23.25
C SER A 320 -18.91 28.13 -22.70
N TRP A 321 -17.73 27.58 -22.35
CA TRP A 321 -17.61 26.23 -21.80
C TRP A 321 -18.21 26.07 -20.40
N LEU A 322 -18.38 27.17 -19.65
CA LEU A 322 -19.04 27.15 -18.34
C LEU A 322 -20.53 26.79 -18.46
N ALA A 323 -21.16 27.05 -19.61
CA ALA A 323 -22.55 26.69 -19.86
C ALA A 323 -22.74 25.16 -20.04
N ALA A 324 -21.70 24.45 -20.42
CA ALA A 324 -21.76 22.99 -20.61
C ALA A 324 -21.85 22.20 -19.29
N ASP A 325 -21.36 22.77 -18.17
CA ASP A 325 -21.49 22.19 -16.82
C ASP A 325 -21.85 23.31 -15.81
N PRO A 326 -23.14 23.65 -15.67
CA PRO A 326 -23.58 24.73 -14.78
C PRO A 326 -23.21 24.52 -13.30
N ALA A 327 -23.19 23.27 -12.86
CA ALA A 327 -22.85 22.92 -11.47
C ALA A 327 -21.37 23.20 -11.18
N GLN A 328 -20.47 22.80 -12.08
CA GLN A 328 -19.05 23.10 -11.98
C GLN A 328 -18.76 24.58 -12.16
N ALA A 329 -19.48 25.24 -13.08
CA ALA A 329 -19.37 26.69 -13.31
C ALA A 329 -19.66 27.50 -12.05
N ASP A 330 -20.69 27.10 -11.28
CA ASP A 330 -21.04 27.75 -10.02
C ASP A 330 -19.93 27.61 -8.95
N VAL A 331 -19.30 26.43 -8.89
CA VAL A 331 -18.15 26.19 -8.00
C VAL A 331 -16.96 27.04 -8.40
N ILE A 332 -16.64 27.10 -9.69
CA ILE A 332 -15.53 27.90 -10.23
C ILE A 332 -15.76 29.39 -9.94
N ARG A 333 -16.97 29.91 -10.17
CA ARG A 333 -17.29 31.33 -9.85
C ARG A 333 -17.15 31.62 -8.37
N ARG A 334 -17.69 30.75 -7.48
CA ARG A 334 -17.56 30.91 -6.03
C ARG A 334 -16.13 30.82 -5.55
N SER A 335 -15.29 30.06 -6.22
CA SER A 335 -13.86 29.97 -5.88
C SER A 335 -13.08 31.25 -6.20
N GLY A 336 -13.57 32.13 -7.07
CA GLY A 336 -12.85 33.31 -7.53
C GLY A 336 -11.65 32.99 -8.42
N ALA A 337 -11.60 31.80 -9.00
CA ALA A 337 -10.54 31.40 -9.92
C ALA A 337 -10.60 32.19 -11.23
N ARG A 338 -9.44 32.64 -11.70
CA ARG A 338 -9.29 33.42 -12.95
C ARG A 338 -8.37 32.78 -13.98
N SER A 339 -7.55 31.83 -13.56
CA SER A 339 -6.63 31.12 -14.44
C SER A 339 -6.70 29.63 -14.14
N LEU A 340 -6.73 28.80 -15.17
CA LEU A 340 -6.87 27.37 -15.13
C LEU A 340 -5.87 26.70 -16.06
N ILE A 341 -5.13 25.72 -15.55
CA ILE A 341 -4.46 24.72 -16.37
C ILE A 341 -5.23 23.40 -16.22
N VAL A 342 -5.64 22.83 -17.35
CA VAL A 342 -6.16 21.46 -17.42
C VAL A 342 -5.08 20.61 -18.09
N ALA A 343 -4.68 19.54 -17.43
CA ALA A 343 -3.64 18.65 -17.95
C ALA A 343 -4.03 17.18 -17.88
N PRO A 344 -3.67 16.37 -18.89
CA PRO A 344 -4.00 14.96 -18.92
C PRO A 344 -3.07 14.17 -18.00
N LEU A 345 -3.65 13.23 -17.24
CA LEU A 345 -2.94 12.14 -16.65
C LEU A 345 -2.91 11.02 -17.69
N ALA A 346 -1.83 10.91 -18.43
CA ALA A 346 -1.75 9.99 -19.56
C ALA A 346 -0.40 9.28 -19.60
N LEU A 347 -0.42 8.02 -20.02
CA LEU A 347 0.78 7.19 -20.17
C LEU A 347 0.69 6.37 -21.45
N ARG A 348 1.72 6.40 -22.28
CA ARG A 348 1.84 5.60 -23.52
C ARG A 348 0.63 5.72 -24.46
N GLY A 349 0.01 6.91 -24.53
CA GLY A 349 -1.16 7.15 -25.37
C GLY A 349 -2.50 6.72 -24.78
N HIS A 350 -2.51 6.22 -23.54
CA HIS A 350 -3.73 5.94 -22.78
C HIS A 350 -4.05 7.07 -21.82
N ALA A 351 -5.33 7.44 -21.76
CA ALA A 351 -5.82 8.40 -20.78
C ALA A 351 -6.10 7.68 -19.46
N LEU A 352 -5.52 8.15 -18.37
CA LEU A 352 -5.80 7.69 -17.02
C LEU A 352 -6.80 8.61 -16.31
N GLY A 353 -6.76 9.90 -16.64
CA GLY A 353 -7.60 10.91 -16.02
C GLY A 353 -7.18 12.32 -16.41
N VAL A 354 -7.64 13.29 -15.65
CA VAL A 354 -7.38 14.72 -15.84
C VAL A 354 -7.16 15.39 -14.49
N ILE A 355 -6.23 16.34 -14.46
CA ILE A 355 -6.03 17.23 -13.33
C ILE A 355 -6.28 18.66 -13.75
N SER A 356 -6.84 19.45 -12.85
CA SER A 356 -7.15 20.86 -13.03
C SER A 356 -6.50 21.67 -11.92
N PHE A 357 -5.71 22.65 -12.31
CA PHE A 357 -5.03 23.59 -11.42
C PHE A 357 -5.67 24.98 -11.58
N TYR A 358 -6.06 25.59 -10.45
CA TYR A 358 -6.69 26.91 -10.47
C TYR A 358 -5.88 27.89 -9.64
N ARG A 359 -5.75 29.15 -10.16
CA ARG A 359 -5.24 30.31 -9.42
C ARG A 359 -6.33 31.37 -9.27
N HIS A 360 -6.37 31.98 -8.10
CA HIS A 360 -7.32 33.02 -7.74
C HIS A 360 -6.89 34.39 -8.29
N GLN A 361 -7.80 35.36 -8.23
CA GLN A 361 -7.56 36.73 -8.71
C GLN A 361 -6.40 37.43 -7.98
N GLN A 362 -6.09 37.02 -6.75
CA GLN A 362 -5.00 37.59 -5.95
C GLN A 362 -3.63 36.97 -6.28
N GLU A 363 -3.62 35.88 -7.00
CA GLU A 363 -2.42 35.18 -7.46
C GLU A 363 -2.07 35.63 -8.88
N ASP A 364 -0.81 35.47 -9.26
CA ASP A 364 -0.43 35.65 -10.67
C ASP A 364 -1.07 34.58 -11.52
N PRO A 365 -1.65 34.93 -12.69
CA PRO A 365 -2.21 33.94 -13.59
C PRO A 365 -1.13 32.95 -14.05
N PHE A 366 -1.55 31.77 -14.48
CA PHE A 366 -0.63 30.81 -15.10
C PHE A 366 -0.06 31.38 -16.40
N GLU A 367 1.19 31.05 -16.66
CA GLU A 367 1.94 31.36 -17.88
C GLU A 367 2.17 30.09 -18.71
N GLU A 368 2.65 30.24 -19.95
CA GLU A 368 2.91 29.09 -20.84
C GLU A 368 4.00 28.15 -20.27
N GLU A 369 4.96 28.69 -19.55
CA GLU A 369 5.99 27.91 -18.83
C GLU A 369 5.42 27.08 -17.70
N ASP A 370 4.33 27.49 -17.07
CA ASP A 370 3.64 26.71 -16.03
C ASP A 370 2.94 25.47 -16.62
N VAL A 371 2.54 25.53 -17.90
CA VAL A 371 2.00 24.36 -18.63
C VAL A 371 3.05 23.26 -18.76
N ALA A 372 4.32 23.64 -19.00
CA ALA A 372 5.41 22.66 -19.04
C ALA A 372 5.63 21.98 -17.68
N VAL A 373 5.53 22.75 -16.58
CA VAL A 373 5.60 22.20 -15.21
C VAL A 373 4.41 21.27 -14.92
N ALA A 374 3.19 21.71 -15.25
CA ALA A 374 2.00 20.89 -15.12
C ALA A 374 2.13 19.57 -15.88
N SER A 375 2.66 19.61 -17.11
CA SER A 375 2.91 18.42 -17.92
C SER A 375 3.92 17.46 -17.27
N ALA A 376 5.02 17.98 -16.70
CA ALA A 376 6.02 17.16 -16.01
C ALA A 376 5.47 16.53 -14.72
N VAL A 377 4.68 17.27 -13.96
CA VAL A 377 3.93 16.79 -12.78
C VAL A 377 2.98 15.66 -13.18
N CYS A 378 2.20 15.87 -14.24
CA CYS A 378 1.24 14.88 -14.75
C CYS A 378 1.93 13.61 -15.26
N ALA A 379 3.07 13.75 -15.94
CA ALA A 379 3.81 12.58 -16.43
C ALA A 379 4.31 11.70 -15.27
N HIS A 380 4.82 12.30 -14.20
CA HIS A 380 5.21 11.55 -13.00
C HIS A 380 4.01 10.93 -12.30
N ALA A 381 2.95 11.69 -12.08
CA ALA A 381 1.73 11.21 -11.44
C ALA A 381 1.07 10.07 -12.24
N ALA A 382 1.02 10.18 -13.57
CA ALA A 382 0.47 9.14 -14.44
C ALA A 382 1.24 7.82 -14.31
N LEU A 383 2.58 7.87 -14.20
CA LEU A 383 3.38 6.67 -13.95
C LEU A 383 3.04 6.04 -12.59
N CYS A 384 2.92 6.84 -11.53
CA CYS A 384 2.56 6.35 -10.20
C CYS A 384 1.13 5.77 -10.16
N ILE A 385 0.18 6.42 -10.83
CA ILE A 385 -1.21 5.95 -10.97
C ILE A 385 -1.26 4.63 -11.74
N ASP A 386 -0.51 4.48 -12.83
CA ASP A 386 -0.49 3.23 -13.60
C ASP A 386 0.16 2.10 -12.81
N ASN A 387 1.22 2.37 -12.07
CA ASN A 387 1.82 1.39 -11.15
C ASN A 387 0.80 0.93 -10.09
N ALA A 388 0.08 1.85 -9.47
CA ALA A 388 -0.96 1.53 -8.48
C ALA A 388 -2.12 0.74 -9.12
N ARG A 389 -2.53 1.09 -10.35
CA ARG A 389 -3.55 0.36 -11.13
C ARG A 389 -3.12 -1.07 -11.42
N GLN A 390 -1.88 -1.26 -11.90
CA GLN A 390 -1.34 -2.60 -12.21
C GLN A 390 -1.27 -3.46 -10.94
N PHE A 391 -0.79 -2.90 -9.83
CA PHE A 391 -0.80 -3.57 -8.55
C PHE A 391 -2.22 -3.98 -8.11
N MET A 392 -3.18 -3.07 -8.21
CA MET A 392 -4.59 -3.35 -7.89
C MET A 392 -5.16 -4.47 -8.78
N ARG A 393 -4.84 -4.46 -10.08
CA ARG A 393 -5.26 -5.52 -11.03
C ARG A 393 -4.73 -6.88 -10.63
N GLU A 394 -3.43 -6.98 -10.34
CA GLU A 394 -2.81 -8.22 -9.89
C GLU A 394 -3.44 -8.71 -8.59
N TRP A 395 -3.67 -7.79 -7.66
CA TRP A 395 -4.33 -8.09 -6.40
C TRP A 395 -5.76 -8.62 -6.57
N ILE A 396 -6.57 -7.98 -7.44
CA ILE A 396 -7.95 -8.42 -7.74
C ILE A 396 -7.94 -9.80 -8.37
N ILE A 397 -7.03 -10.07 -9.32
CA ILE A 397 -6.90 -11.37 -9.95
C ILE A 397 -6.52 -12.43 -8.91
N ALA A 398 -5.49 -12.20 -8.11
CA ALA A 398 -5.04 -13.12 -7.05
C ALA A 398 -6.18 -13.43 -6.08
N ARG A 399 -6.86 -12.40 -5.58
CA ARG A 399 -7.99 -12.54 -4.66
C ARG A 399 -9.19 -13.27 -5.29
N THR A 400 -9.46 -13.04 -6.57
CA THR A 400 -10.55 -13.73 -7.28
C THR A 400 -10.24 -15.20 -7.46
N VAL A 401 -9.01 -15.54 -7.85
CA VAL A 401 -8.54 -16.91 -7.97
C VAL A 401 -8.60 -17.61 -6.61
N GLN A 402 -8.04 -16.99 -5.58
CA GLN A 402 -8.06 -17.53 -4.22
C GLN A 402 -9.50 -17.77 -3.73
N ARG A 403 -10.41 -16.78 -3.89
CA ARG A 403 -11.82 -16.92 -3.49
C ARG A 403 -12.54 -18.04 -4.23
N ARG A 404 -12.26 -18.24 -5.52
CA ARG A 404 -12.87 -19.32 -6.30
C ARG A 404 -12.31 -20.70 -5.94
N LEU A 405 -11.08 -20.76 -5.47
CA LEU A 405 -10.44 -21.98 -5.02
C LEU A 405 -10.76 -22.32 -3.56
N LEU A 406 -11.18 -21.35 -2.74
CA LEU A 406 -11.66 -21.61 -1.38
C LEU A 406 -13.12 -22.10 -1.40
N PRO A 407 -13.53 -22.98 -0.47
CA PRO A 407 -14.90 -23.42 -0.36
C PRO A 407 -15.83 -22.24 -0.04
N HIS A 408 -16.91 -22.09 -0.77
CA HIS A 408 -17.87 -21.01 -0.56
C HIS A 408 -18.78 -21.23 0.66
N GLN A 409 -18.90 -22.48 1.08
CA GLN A 409 -19.57 -22.86 2.33
C GLN A 409 -18.82 -24.06 2.93
N PRO A 410 -18.54 -24.08 4.24
CA PRO A 410 -18.10 -25.30 4.89
C PRO A 410 -19.17 -26.37 4.64
N ALA A 411 -18.75 -27.54 4.13
CA ALA A 411 -19.66 -28.66 4.03
C ALA A 411 -20.27 -28.88 5.42
N THR A 412 -21.58 -29.00 5.52
CA THR A 412 -22.24 -29.32 6.77
C THR A 412 -21.82 -30.74 7.19
N HIS A 413 -20.93 -30.83 8.16
CA HIS A 413 -20.51 -32.11 8.75
C HIS A 413 -21.39 -32.39 9.93
N ALA A 414 -22.02 -33.58 9.95
CA ALA A 414 -22.89 -33.96 11.07
C ALA A 414 -22.10 -34.11 12.38
N THR A 415 -20.82 -34.46 12.28
CA THR A 415 -19.94 -34.81 13.39
C THR A 415 -18.96 -33.73 13.82
N VAL A 416 -18.91 -32.60 13.08
CA VAL A 416 -18.03 -31.46 13.38
C VAL A 416 -18.73 -30.17 13.03
N GLU A 417 -18.77 -29.20 13.94
CA GLU A 417 -19.14 -27.82 13.67
C GLU A 417 -17.86 -27.02 13.33
N ILE A 418 -17.87 -26.29 12.27
CA ILE A 418 -16.67 -25.63 11.72
C ILE A 418 -16.86 -24.13 11.62
N SER A 419 -15.87 -23.37 12.07
CA SER A 419 -15.72 -21.95 11.79
C SER A 419 -14.34 -21.67 11.20
N GLN A 420 -14.30 -20.84 10.18
CA GLN A 420 -13.07 -20.48 9.47
C GLN A 420 -12.83 -18.99 9.57
N LEU A 421 -11.64 -18.60 10.03
CA LEU A 421 -11.17 -17.24 10.03
C LEU A 421 -10.13 -17.09 8.93
N HIS A 422 -10.39 -16.20 7.98
CA HIS A 422 -9.44 -15.81 6.95
C HIS A 422 -9.22 -14.30 6.97
N LEU A 423 -8.00 -13.89 7.25
CA LEU A 423 -7.57 -12.51 7.22
C LEU A 423 -6.53 -12.36 6.08
N PRO A 424 -6.92 -11.80 4.94
CA PRO A 424 -6.05 -11.72 3.77
C PRO A 424 -4.88 -10.77 4.00
N ALA A 425 -3.73 -11.05 3.39
CA ALA A 425 -2.65 -10.08 3.24
C ALA A 425 -3.02 -9.03 2.17
N PRO A 426 -2.44 -7.81 2.23
CA PRO A 426 -2.67 -6.78 1.23
C PRO A 426 -2.34 -7.21 -0.20
N GLU A 427 -1.36 -8.06 -0.37
CA GLU A 427 -0.88 -8.53 -1.69
C GLU A 427 -1.45 -9.89 -2.11
N GLY A 428 -2.39 -10.45 -1.31
CA GLY A 428 -2.86 -11.81 -1.48
C GLY A 428 -1.86 -12.84 -0.96
N GLY A 429 -2.30 -14.06 -0.72
CA GLY A 429 -1.42 -15.11 -0.19
C GLY A 429 -1.86 -16.51 -0.58
N GLY A 430 -1.23 -17.51 0.04
CA GLY A 430 -1.43 -18.92 -0.23
C GLY A 430 -2.00 -19.72 0.95
N ALA A 431 -2.57 -19.05 1.96
CA ALA A 431 -3.15 -19.72 3.10
C ALA A 431 -4.58 -20.23 2.81
N TRP A 432 -4.90 -21.41 3.30
CA TRP A 432 -6.24 -22.00 3.15
C TRP A 432 -6.58 -22.89 4.35
N SER A 433 -7.86 -23.16 4.53
CA SER A 433 -8.35 -24.24 5.37
C SER A 433 -9.43 -25.02 4.65
N ASP A 434 -9.58 -26.29 5.00
CA ASP A 434 -10.57 -27.17 4.41
C ASP A 434 -11.07 -28.20 5.43
N ALA A 435 -12.26 -28.75 5.14
CA ALA A 435 -12.81 -29.87 5.87
C ALA A 435 -13.41 -30.85 4.88
N ILE A 436 -12.91 -32.08 4.91
CA ILE A 436 -13.26 -33.11 3.95
C ILE A 436 -13.92 -34.28 4.68
N ALA A 437 -15.13 -34.63 4.26
CA ALA A 437 -15.77 -35.83 4.73
C ALA A 437 -15.02 -37.07 4.23
N LEU A 438 -14.69 -37.95 5.16
CA LEU A 438 -14.03 -39.21 4.89
C LEU A 438 -14.99 -40.40 5.17
N PRO A 439 -14.70 -41.56 4.62
CA PRO A 439 -15.47 -42.78 4.92
C PRO A 439 -15.55 -43.05 6.41
N GLY A 440 -16.70 -43.65 6.84
CA GLY A 440 -16.92 -43.99 8.24
C GLY A 440 -17.27 -42.79 9.14
N ALA A 441 -17.94 -41.76 8.58
CA ALA A 441 -18.34 -40.52 9.26
C ALA A 441 -17.18 -39.68 9.82
N ARG A 442 -15.93 -40.00 9.44
CA ARG A 442 -14.74 -39.24 9.82
C ARG A 442 -14.62 -37.94 9.05
N THR A 443 -13.89 -37.01 9.59
CA THR A 443 -13.64 -35.69 8.97
C THR A 443 -12.17 -35.36 9.01
N ALA A 444 -11.59 -35.06 7.84
CA ALA A 444 -10.27 -34.47 7.74
C ALA A 444 -10.37 -32.95 7.82
N LEU A 445 -9.67 -32.36 8.77
CA LEU A 445 -9.53 -30.93 9.01
C LEU A 445 -8.13 -30.52 8.58
N ILE A 446 -8.03 -29.50 7.74
CA ILE A 446 -6.79 -29.14 7.08
C ILE A 446 -6.58 -27.64 7.19
N VAL A 447 -5.35 -27.23 7.53
CA VAL A 447 -4.86 -25.86 7.37
C VAL A 447 -3.55 -25.95 6.60
N GLY A 448 -3.39 -25.13 5.59
CA GLY A 448 -2.20 -25.06 4.79
C GLY A 448 -1.78 -23.62 4.49
N ASP A 449 -0.51 -23.47 4.13
CA ASP A 449 0.10 -22.18 3.83
C ASP A 449 1.19 -22.39 2.78
N VAL A 450 1.13 -21.64 1.68
CA VAL A 450 2.17 -21.58 0.65
C VAL A 450 2.92 -20.27 0.83
N ALA A 451 4.24 -20.33 0.93
CA ALA A 451 5.07 -19.14 0.99
C ALA A 451 5.01 -18.37 -0.33
N GLY A 452 5.10 -17.05 -0.24
CA GLY A 452 4.96 -16.13 -1.36
C GLY A 452 3.64 -15.37 -1.32
N GLN A 453 3.43 -14.52 -2.32
CA GLN A 453 2.29 -13.60 -2.40
C GLN A 453 1.73 -13.59 -3.82
N GLY A 454 0.53 -13.02 -3.97
CA GLY A 454 -0.07 -12.80 -5.27
C GLY A 454 -0.57 -14.06 -5.97
N ILE A 455 -0.60 -14.00 -7.31
CA ILE A 455 -1.21 -15.02 -8.16
C ILE A 455 -0.47 -16.38 -8.06
N ALA A 456 0.86 -16.37 -7.96
CA ALA A 456 1.68 -17.57 -7.90
C ALA A 456 1.38 -18.43 -6.67
N ALA A 457 1.25 -17.78 -5.50
CA ALA A 457 0.88 -18.44 -4.26
C ALA A 457 -0.54 -19.01 -4.33
N ALA A 458 -1.50 -18.23 -4.85
CA ALA A 458 -2.89 -18.66 -5.01
C ALA A 458 -3.05 -19.86 -5.96
N ILE A 459 -2.34 -19.88 -7.08
CA ILE A 459 -2.34 -21.03 -8.01
C ILE A 459 -1.78 -22.28 -7.33
N THR A 460 -0.65 -22.14 -6.63
CA THR A 460 -0.01 -23.25 -5.93
C THR A 460 -0.91 -23.81 -4.83
N MET A 461 -1.53 -22.95 -4.04
CA MET A 461 -2.53 -23.31 -3.04
C MET A 461 -3.67 -24.12 -3.66
N GLY A 462 -4.22 -23.66 -4.80
CA GLY A 462 -5.29 -24.39 -5.51
C GLY A 462 -4.87 -25.78 -5.98
N LEU A 463 -3.64 -25.95 -6.48
CA LEU A 463 -3.09 -27.24 -6.87
C LEU A 463 -2.93 -28.18 -5.67
N LEU A 464 -2.38 -27.69 -4.55
CA LEU A 464 -2.21 -28.49 -3.34
C LEU A 464 -3.55 -28.90 -2.73
N ARG A 465 -4.52 -27.97 -2.67
CA ARG A 465 -5.87 -28.27 -2.22
C ARG A 465 -6.53 -29.35 -3.06
N THR A 466 -6.43 -29.27 -4.40
CA THR A 466 -6.96 -30.29 -5.31
C THR A 466 -6.27 -31.64 -5.08
N ALA A 467 -4.95 -31.65 -4.88
CA ALA A 467 -4.20 -32.85 -4.57
C ALA A 467 -4.68 -33.50 -3.25
N ILE A 468 -4.89 -32.69 -2.20
CA ILE A 468 -5.40 -33.18 -0.91
C ILE A 468 -6.78 -33.79 -1.07
N HIS A 469 -7.71 -33.16 -1.80
CA HIS A 469 -9.04 -33.74 -2.03
C HIS A 469 -8.96 -35.08 -2.76
N THR A 470 -8.06 -35.20 -3.73
CA THR A 470 -7.84 -36.46 -4.46
C THR A 470 -7.25 -37.54 -3.55
N LEU A 471 -6.27 -37.18 -2.72
CA LEU A 471 -5.62 -38.10 -1.80
C LEU A 471 -6.53 -38.50 -0.65
N ALA A 472 -7.40 -37.63 -0.16
CA ALA A 472 -8.38 -37.90 0.88
C ALA A 472 -9.34 -39.01 0.47
N ALA A 473 -9.70 -39.14 -0.82
CA ALA A 473 -10.50 -40.20 -1.35
C ALA A 473 -9.84 -41.60 -1.23
N LEU A 474 -8.53 -41.65 -1.00
CA LEU A 474 -7.78 -42.90 -0.77
C LEU A 474 -7.80 -43.35 0.70
N ASP A 475 -8.40 -42.56 1.57
CA ASP A 475 -8.56 -42.83 3.01
C ASP A 475 -7.22 -43.07 3.73
N LEU A 476 -6.20 -42.28 3.40
CA LEU A 476 -4.85 -42.37 3.94
C LEU A 476 -4.78 -41.74 5.36
N GLN A 477 -3.82 -42.20 6.17
CA GLN A 477 -3.50 -41.56 7.44
C GLN A 477 -2.83 -40.21 7.23
N PRO A 478 -2.88 -39.25 8.21
CA PRO A 478 -2.35 -37.91 8.07
C PRO A 478 -0.86 -37.84 7.69
N ASP A 479 -0.05 -38.74 8.22
CA ASP A 479 1.39 -38.86 7.89
C ASP A 479 1.63 -39.23 6.42
N GLU A 480 0.89 -40.22 5.91
CA GLU A 480 0.98 -40.62 4.51
C GLU A 480 0.39 -39.57 3.57
N LEU A 481 -0.70 -38.88 3.96
CA LEU A 481 -1.25 -37.76 3.22
C LEU A 481 -0.20 -36.65 3.06
N LEU A 482 0.49 -36.27 4.14
CA LEU A 482 1.55 -35.27 4.10
C LEU A 482 2.75 -35.73 3.25
N ALA A 483 3.14 -37.00 3.34
CA ALA A 483 4.21 -37.56 2.50
C ALA A 483 3.88 -37.46 1.00
N ARG A 484 2.67 -37.88 0.60
CA ARG A 484 2.21 -37.78 -0.80
C ARG A 484 2.07 -36.33 -1.28
N LEU A 485 1.63 -35.46 -0.38
CA LEU A 485 1.56 -34.03 -0.66
C LEU A 485 2.94 -33.42 -0.84
N SER A 486 3.91 -33.80 0.01
CA SER A 486 5.33 -33.40 -0.12
C SER A 486 5.93 -33.83 -1.45
N ASP A 487 5.67 -35.07 -1.89
CA ASP A 487 6.07 -35.55 -3.23
C ASP A 487 5.47 -34.70 -4.37
N THR A 488 4.24 -34.23 -4.17
CA THR A 488 3.57 -33.36 -5.15
C THR A 488 4.23 -32.00 -5.21
N VAL A 489 4.54 -31.39 -4.05
CA VAL A 489 5.28 -30.12 -3.97
C VAL A 489 6.68 -30.27 -4.61
N ALA A 490 7.39 -31.38 -4.32
CA ALA A 490 8.70 -31.63 -4.90
C ALA A 490 8.65 -31.71 -6.45
N ARG A 491 7.62 -32.33 -7.02
CA ARG A 491 7.40 -32.33 -8.48
C ARG A 491 7.11 -30.93 -9.02
N LEU A 492 6.34 -30.11 -8.31
CA LEU A 492 6.08 -28.71 -8.71
C LEU A 492 7.35 -27.87 -8.66
N VAL A 493 8.20 -28.06 -7.63
CA VAL A 493 9.53 -27.41 -7.53
C VAL A 493 10.39 -27.80 -8.75
N ALA A 494 10.49 -29.10 -9.05
CA ALA A 494 11.26 -29.58 -10.19
C ALA A 494 10.73 -29.03 -11.53
N ALA A 495 9.41 -28.95 -11.70
CA ALA A 495 8.81 -28.36 -12.90
C ALA A 495 9.11 -26.86 -13.03
N ARG A 496 9.06 -26.10 -11.93
CA ARG A 496 9.42 -24.67 -11.93
C ARG A 496 10.89 -24.44 -12.27
N ALA A 497 11.79 -25.29 -11.81
CA ALA A 497 13.22 -25.20 -12.12
C ALA A 497 13.54 -25.34 -13.63
N THR A 498 12.60 -25.85 -14.45
CA THR A 498 12.75 -25.93 -15.91
C THR A 498 12.31 -24.66 -16.64
N LEU A 499 11.67 -23.72 -15.95
CA LEU A 499 11.25 -22.44 -16.51
C LEU A 499 12.47 -21.53 -16.78
N PRO A 500 12.36 -20.57 -17.72
CA PRO A 500 13.42 -19.59 -17.94
C PRO A 500 13.78 -18.82 -16.66
N PRO A 501 15.06 -18.46 -16.44
CA PRO A 501 15.46 -17.67 -15.25
C PRO A 501 14.77 -16.29 -15.13
N THR A 502 14.20 -15.81 -16.22
CA THR A 502 13.42 -14.56 -16.27
C THR A 502 11.98 -14.74 -15.81
N ASP A 503 11.49 -15.97 -15.71
CA ASP A 503 10.13 -16.25 -15.27
C ASP A 503 10.00 -15.96 -13.75
N PRO A 504 9.00 -15.18 -13.31
CA PRO A 504 8.77 -14.90 -11.90
C PRO A 504 8.62 -16.16 -11.04
N LEU A 505 7.99 -17.21 -11.58
CA LEU A 505 7.78 -18.48 -10.87
C LEU A 505 9.08 -19.24 -10.58
N ASN A 506 10.15 -19.01 -11.35
CA ASN A 506 11.45 -19.63 -11.12
C ASN A 506 12.25 -18.91 -10.02
N ARG A 507 11.96 -17.63 -9.74
CA ARG A 507 12.70 -16.82 -8.79
C ARG A 507 12.24 -17.01 -7.34
N GLU A 508 11.00 -17.41 -7.13
CA GLU A 508 10.44 -17.58 -5.80
C GLU A 508 10.59 -19.04 -5.34
N PRO A 509 11.24 -19.29 -4.19
CA PRO A 509 11.32 -20.63 -3.63
C PRO A 509 9.91 -21.12 -3.28
N LEU A 510 9.51 -22.27 -3.82
CA LEU A 510 8.26 -22.90 -3.47
C LEU A 510 8.43 -23.65 -2.16
N THR A 511 7.92 -23.10 -1.06
CA THR A 511 7.80 -23.78 0.22
C THR A 511 6.32 -23.80 0.64
N ALA A 512 5.89 -24.92 1.18
CA ALA A 512 4.52 -25.07 1.68
C ALA A 512 4.52 -25.76 3.05
N ARG A 513 3.55 -25.39 3.85
CA ARG A 513 3.32 -25.93 5.19
C ARG A 513 1.90 -26.45 5.29
N CYS A 514 1.67 -27.50 6.06
CA CYS A 514 0.35 -28.08 6.21
C CYS A 514 0.20 -28.80 7.54
N ILE A 515 -1.01 -28.76 8.12
CA ILE A 515 -1.41 -29.60 9.22
C ILE A 515 -2.69 -30.31 8.80
N ILE A 516 -2.76 -31.61 9.09
CA ILE A 516 -3.90 -32.46 8.79
C ILE A 516 -4.29 -33.17 10.07
N ALA A 517 -5.57 -33.03 10.46
CA ALA A 517 -6.18 -33.69 11.59
C ALA A 517 -7.39 -34.50 11.13
N ILE A 518 -7.42 -35.80 11.38
CA ILE A 518 -8.54 -36.67 11.04
C ILE A 518 -9.26 -37.02 12.34
N TYR A 519 -10.47 -36.49 12.47
CA TYR A 519 -11.36 -36.77 13.60
C TYR A 519 -12.26 -38.00 13.34
N ASP A 520 -12.29 -38.96 14.29
CA ASP A 520 -13.17 -40.10 14.28
C ASP A 520 -14.26 -39.89 15.34
N PRO A 521 -15.54 -39.70 14.94
CA PRO A 521 -16.64 -39.44 15.86
C PRO A 521 -17.18 -40.69 16.58
N VAL A 522 -16.76 -41.87 16.18
CA VAL A 522 -17.14 -43.13 16.82
C VAL A 522 -16.20 -43.44 17.98
N ASP A 523 -14.89 -43.30 17.72
CA ASP A 523 -13.86 -43.60 18.74
C ASP A 523 -13.49 -42.34 19.55
N LEU A 524 -14.00 -41.15 19.19
CA LEU A 524 -13.74 -39.83 19.80
C LEU A 524 -12.24 -39.50 19.84
N THR A 525 -11.54 -39.87 18.80
CA THR A 525 -10.09 -39.64 18.66
C THR A 525 -9.78 -38.73 17.47
N CYS A 526 -8.65 -38.07 17.54
CA CYS A 526 -8.13 -37.28 16.43
C CYS A 526 -6.68 -37.65 16.15
N THR A 527 -6.40 -38.08 14.93
CA THR A 527 -5.03 -38.34 14.47
C THR A 527 -4.52 -37.15 13.74
N ILE A 528 -3.38 -36.59 14.18
CA ILE A 528 -2.83 -35.31 13.67
C ILE A 528 -1.41 -35.49 13.25
N ALA A 529 -1.05 -34.94 12.09
CA ALA A 529 0.33 -34.77 11.61
C ALA A 529 0.52 -33.34 11.11
N ARG A 530 1.72 -32.79 11.25
CA ARG A 530 2.04 -31.42 10.84
C ARG A 530 3.35 -31.34 10.05
N ALA A 531 3.36 -30.46 9.06
CA ALA A 531 4.51 -30.12 8.23
C ALA A 531 4.76 -28.60 8.34
N GLY A 532 5.67 -28.17 9.21
CA GLY A 532 6.11 -26.79 9.34
C GLY A 532 5.10 -25.79 9.94
N LEU A 533 3.89 -26.23 10.35
CA LEU A 533 2.90 -25.39 11.04
C LEU A 533 2.98 -25.55 12.57
N PRO A 534 2.44 -24.57 13.35
CA PRO A 534 2.44 -24.60 14.81
C PRO A 534 1.60 -25.75 15.38
N GLU A 535 1.77 -26.01 16.66
CA GLU A 535 0.95 -26.97 17.40
C GLU A 535 -0.50 -26.53 17.48
N PRO A 536 -1.45 -27.45 17.26
CA PRO A 536 -2.87 -27.15 17.45
C PRO A 536 -3.21 -27.04 18.94
N VAL A 537 -4.30 -26.34 19.22
CA VAL A 537 -4.83 -26.18 20.56
C VAL A 537 -6.16 -26.93 20.68
N ALA A 538 -6.31 -27.73 21.68
CA ALA A 538 -7.60 -28.30 22.06
C ALA A 538 -8.20 -27.53 23.25
N ILE A 539 -9.48 -27.20 23.13
CA ILE A 539 -10.31 -26.65 24.21
C ILE A 539 -11.31 -27.72 24.55
N PHE A 540 -11.24 -28.22 25.79
CA PHE A 540 -12.07 -29.31 26.23
C PHE A 540 -13.42 -28.83 26.78
N PRO A 541 -14.42 -29.71 26.88
CA PRO A 541 -15.76 -29.33 27.37
C PRO A 541 -15.80 -28.82 28.82
N ASP A 542 -14.77 -29.14 29.61
CA ASP A 542 -14.59 -28.65 30.98
C ASP A 542 -14.02 -27.21 31.06
N GLY A 543 -13.78 -26.60 29.91
CA GLY A 543 -13.20 -25.25 29.79
C GLY A 543 -11.66 -25.22 29.87
N THR A 544 -11.00 -26.37 30.01
CA THR A 544 -9.53 -26.41 29.94
C THR A 544 -9.05 -26.35 28.52
N SER A 545 -7.95 -25.62 28.26
CA SER A 545 -7.30 -25.59 26.99
C SER A 545 -5.86 -26.11 27.08
N ALA A 546 -5.42 -26.86 26.08
CA ALA A 546 -4.07 -27.38 26.01
C ALA A 546 -3.51 -27.32 24.59
N SER A 547 -2.23 -26.96 24.44
CA SER A 547 -1.51 -27.25 23.21
C SER A 547 -1.27 -28.73 23.07
N LEU A 548 -1.64 -29.31 21.95
CA LEU A 548 -1.46 -30.73 21.70
C LEU A 548 0.00 -30.99 21.28
N PRO A 549 0.73 -31.88 21.98
CA PRO A 549 2.15 -32.12 21.72
C PRO A 549 2.33 -32.99 20.47
N ILE A 550 2.06 -32.44 19.31
CA ILE A 550 2.26 -33.12 18.03
C ILE A 550 3.70 -32.90 17.59
N PRO A 551 4.51 -33.94 17.33
CA PRO A 551 5.88 -33.79 16.89
C PRO A 551 5.97 -32.99 15.61
N PRO A 552 6.99 -32.12 15.45
CA PRO A 552 7.16 -31.34 14.22
C PRO A 552 7.62 -32.25 13.08
N GLY A 553 6.99 -32.09 11.90
CA GLY A 553 7.48 -32.58 10.64
C GLY A 553 8.21 -31.49 9.85
N PRO A 554 9.03 -31.84 8.84
CA PRO A 554 9.66 -30.88 7.94
C PRO A 554 8.61 -30.09 7.14
N GLN A 555 9.03 -28.98 6.52
CA GLN A 555 8.17 -28.31 5.54
C GLN A 555 7.99 -29.23 4.31
N LEU A 556 6.90 -29.04 3.58
CA LEU A 556 6.67 -29.81 2.36
C LEU A 556 7.77 -29.54 1.33
N ALA A 557 8.29 -30.62 0.72
CA ALA A 557 9.44 -30.60 -0.20
C ALA A 557 10.77 -30.08 0.39
N GLU A 558 10.88 -30.00 1.72
CA GLU A 558 12.20 -29.81 2.33
C GLU A 558 13.11 -31.01 2.04
N THR A 559 14.36 -30.73 1.63
CA THR A 559 15.31 -31.77 1.20
C THR A 559 15.71 -32.64 2.39
N GLY A 560 15.18 -33.84 2.46
CA GLY A 560 15.49 -34.85 3.48
C GLY A 560 14.35 -35.86 3.59
N ASN A 561 14.66 -37.15 3.74
CA ASN A 561 13.67 -38.22 3.95
C ASN A 561 13.14 -38.25 5.39
N ALA A 562 12.92 -37.09 6.01
CA ALA A 562 12.35 -37.04 7.35
C ALA A 562 10.85 -37.38 7.30
N PRO A 563 10.38 -38.29 8.16
CA PRO A 563 8.98 -38.68 8.19
C PRO A 563 8.12 -37.55 8.78
N PHE A 564 6.82 -37.58 8.47
CA PHE A 564 5.80 -36.75 9.10
C PHE A 564 5.16 -37.54 10.25
N PRO A 565 5.61 -37.39 11.51
CA PRO A 565 5.07 -38.17 12.59
C PRO A 565 3.62 -37.81 12.86
N ALA A 566 2.75 -38.80 12.96
CA ALA A 566 1.35 -38.68 13.40
C ALA A 566 1.18 -39.03 14.86
N THR A 567 0.28 -38.33 15.53
CA THR A 567 -0.10 -38.60 16.93
C THR A 567 -1.62 -38.68 17.03
N THR A 568 -2.14 -39.70 17.68
CA THR A 568 -3.56 -39.81 18.00
C THR A 568 -3.81 -39.30 19.41
N VAL A 569 -4.79 -38.43 19.53
CA VAL A 569 -5.23 -37.83 20.82
C VAL A 569 -6.69 -38.04 21.02
N ASP A 570 -7.11 -38.15 22.28
CA ASP A 570 -8.53 -38.24 22.65
C ASP A 570 -9.15 -36.82 22.55
N LEU A 571 -10.23 -36.69 21.80
CA LEU A 571 -11.04 -35.49 21.69
C LEU A 571 -12.50 -35.80 21.98
N PRO A 572 -12.94 -35.70 23.24
CA PRO A 572 -14.33 -35.92 23.66
C PRO A 572 -15.30 -35.02 22.88
N GLU A 573 -16.57 -35.42 22.86
CA GLU A 573 -17.63 -34.58 22.30
C GLU A 573 -17.68 -33.20 22.96
N GLY A 574 -17.84 -32.17 22.14
CA GLY A 574 -17.83 -30.76 22.56
C GLY A 574 -16.45 -30.14 22.67
N SER A 575 -15.36 -30.89 22.42
CA SER A 575 -14.02 -30.31 22.33
C SER A 575 -13.90 -29.44 21.09
N THR A 576 -13.19 -28.32 21.19
CA THR A 576 -12.88 -27.45 20.04
C THR A 576 -11.41 -27.58 19.70
N LEU A 577 -11.09 -27.99 18.47
CA LEU A 577 -9.73 -28.01 17.92
C LEU A 577 -9.48 -26.69 17.18
N ALA A 578 -8.43 -25.97 17.56
CA ALA A 578 -7.98 -24.74 16.90
C ALA A 578 -6.66 -25.01 16.18
N MET A 579 -6.64 -24.80 14.87
CA MET A 579 -5.47 -24.93 14.01
C MET A 579 -5.27 -23.63 13.21
N GLY A 580 -4.03 -23.19 13.02
CA GLY A 580 -3.77 -21.94 12.32
C GLY A 580 -2.43 -21.91 11.62
N THR A 581 -2.27 -20.93 10.73
CA THR A 581 -1.00 -20.63 10.06
C THR A 581 0.06 -20.08 11.02
N ALA A 582 1.31 -20.05 10.58
CA ALA A 582 2.44 -19.57 11.39
C ALA A 582 2.25 -18.12 11.88
N THR A 583 1.51 -17.29 11.15
CA THR A 583 1.17 -15.91 11.55
C THR A 583 0.39 -15.82 12.85
N LEU A 584 -0.33 -16.90 13.21
CA LEU A 584 -1.11 -16.99 14.44
C LEU A 584 -0.38 -17.70 15.59
N ALA A 585 0.82 -18.25 15.33
CA ALA A 585 1.57 -19.06 16.29
C ALA A 585 1.78 -18.31 17.62
N ASP A 586 2.43 -17.15 17.55
CA ASP A 586 2.82 -16.40 18.75
C ASP A 586 1.65 -15.63 19.39
N ALA A 587 0.70 -15.17 18.58
CA ALA A 587 -0.39 -14.32 19.06
C ALA A 587 -1.53 -15.12 19.71
N VAL A 588 -1.93 -16.25 19.11
CA VAL A 588 -3.16 -16.97 19.45
C VAL A 588 -2.87 -18.37 19.95
N LEU A 589 -1.99 -19.13 19.29
CA LEU A 589 -1.78 -20.55 19.56
C LEU A 589 -0.77 -20.83 20.68
N ALA A 590 0.25 -19.95 20.85
CA ALA A 590 1.22 -20.12 21.92
C ALA A 590 0.58 -19.96 23.31
N PRO A 591 1.02 -20.72 24.32
CA PRO A 591 0.50 -20.62 25.69
C PRO A 591 0.65 -19.21 26.31
N SER A 592 1.69 -18.48 25.89
CA SER A 592 1.97 -17.10 26.33
C SER A 592 1.47 -16.04 25.35
N GLY A 593 0.72 -16.43 24.32
CA GLY A 593 0.20 -15.52 23.31
C GLY A 593 -0.80 -14.51 23.89
N PRO A 594 -0.75 -13.22 23.47
CA PRO A 594 -1.62 -12.18 24.01
C PRO A 594 -3.11 -12.44 23.78
N LEU A 595 -3.47 -13.20 22.74
CA LEU A 595 -4.85 -13.53 22.39
C LEU A 595 -5.26 -14.96 22.82
N ARG A 596 -4.35 -15.70 23.46
CA ARG A 596 -4.65 -17.05 23.99
C ARG A 596 -5.85 -17.06 24.95
N PRO A 597 -6.06 -16.06 25.82
CA PRO A 597 -7.24 -16.04 26.69
C PRO A 597 -8.57 -16.07 25.95
N LEU A 598 -8.65 -15.60 24.70
CA LEU A 598 -9.86 -15.71 23.89
C LEU A 598 -10.22 -17.16 23.55
N LEU A 599 -9.20 -18.03 23.40
CA LEU A 599 -9.41 -19.47 23.23
C LEU A 599 -9.78 -20.14 24.55
N ASP A 600 -9.17 -19.71 25.65
CA ASP A 600 -9.38 -20.31 26.97
C ASP A 600 -10.80 -20.04 27.51
N ASP A 601 -11.39 -18.90 27.17
CA ASP A 601 -12.74 -18.48 27.54
C ASP A 601 -13.85 -19.05 26.62
N ALA A 602 -13.48 -19.77 25.56
CA ALA A 602 -14.38 -20.10 24.44
C ALA A 602 -15.25 -21.36 24.60
N SER A 603 -15.21 -22.03 25.73
CA SER A 603 -15.81 -23.38 25.92
C SER A 603 -17.34 -23.47 25.69
N ALA A 604 -18.10 -22.38 25.82
CA ALA A 604 -19.57 -22.42 25.81
C ALA A 604 -20.26 -21.57 24.72
N GLY A 605 -19.50 -20.75 23.95
CA GLY A 605 -20.07 -19.83 22.95
C GLY A 605 -20.16 -20.41 21.52
N PRO A 606 -20.91 -19.77 20.62
CA PRO A 606 -20.91 -20.12 19.20
C PRO A 606 -19.50 -19.94 18.57
N LEU A 607 -19.07 -20.89 17.73
CA LEU A 607 -17.76 -20.80 17.06
C LEU A 607 -17.59 -19.56 16.18
N PRO A 608 -18.62 -19.09 15.47
CA PRO A 608 -18.50 -17.83 14.69
C PRO A 608 -18.14 -16.62 15.55
N ASP A 609 -18.74 -16.47 16.73
CA ASP A 609 -18.46 -15.34 17.63
C ASP A 609 -17.01 -15.38 18.11
N LEU A 610 -16.46 -16.57 18.37
CA LEU A 610 -15.05 -16.75 18.72
C LEU A 610 -14.13 -16.33 17.56
N SER A 611 -14.45 -16.74 16.33
CA SER A 611 -13.72 -16.34 15.13
C SER A 611 -13.73 -14.83 14.95
N ASP A 612 -14.89 -14.18 15.14
CA ASP A 612 -15.05 -12.73 14.96
C ASP A 612 -14.27 -11.96 16.05
N ASN A 613 -14.29 -12.43 17.30
CA ASN A 613 -13.52 -11.83 18.40
C ASN A 613 -12.01 -11.89 18.13
N ILE A 614 -11.51 -13.04 17.66
CA ILE A 614 -10.10 -13.20 17.28
C ILE A 614 -9.75 -12.31 16.08
N ALA A 615 -10.63 -12.24 15.08
CA ALA A 615 -10.45 -11.39 13.91
C ALA A 615 -10.33 -9.90 14.30
N HIS A 616 -11.21 -9.45 15.18
CA HIS A 616 -11.24 -8.06 15.66
C HIS A 616 -9.95 -7.73 16.43
N ALA A 617 -9.57 -8.58 17.37
CA ALA A 617 -8.35 -8.40 18.15
C ALA A 617 -7.06 -8.41 17.30
N LEU A 618 -7.02 -9.20 16.23
CA LEU A 618 -5.90 -9.22 15.29
C LEU A 618 -5.86 -8.00 14.37
N THR A 619 -7.00 -7.36 14.09
CA THR A 619 -7.09 -6.20 13.21
C THR A 619 -6.63 -4.93 13.92
N ASP A 620 -6.84 -4.81 15.22
CA ASP A 620 -6.39 -3.69 16.05
C ASP A 620 -4.88 -3.70 16.31
N GLY A 621 -4.21 -4.86 16.12
CA GLY A 621 -2.75 -5.00 16.20
C GLY A 621 -2.09 -4.83 14.82
N HIS A 622 -0.84 -4.34 14.79
CA HIS A 622 -0.05 -4.24 13.56
C HIS A 622 0.30 -5.62 13.03
N ARG A 623 -0.53 -6.14 12.14
CA ARG A 623 -0.36 -7.48 11.54
C ARG A 623 0.45 -7.38 10.25
N THR A 624 1.49 -8.21 10.15
CA THR A 624 2.24 -8.45 8.91
C THR A 624 1.94 -9.85 8.39
N GLY A 625 1.22 -9.95 7.26
CA GLY A 625 0.99 -11.22 6.58
C GLY A 625 -0.45 -11.76 6.65
N GLU A 626 -0.71 -12.80 5.85
CA GLU A 626 -1.96 -13.53 5.80
C GLU A 626 -2.14 -14.42 7.04
N ALA A 627 -3.36 -14.51 7.56
CA ALA A 627 -3.68 -15.39 8.68
C ALA A 627 -4.90 -16.26 8.36
N GLN A 628 -4.77 -17.56 8.54
CA GLN A 628 -5.84 -18.53 8.39
C GLN A 628 -5.96 -19.36 9.67
N MET A 629 -7.18 -19.50 10.18
CA MET A 629 -7.51 -20.37 11.31
C MET A 629 -8.72 -21.24 10.99
N LEU A 630 -8.69 -22.46 11.44
CA LEU A 630 -9.81 -23.40 11.46
C LEU A 630 -10.14 -23.74 12.90
N LEU A 631 -11.37 -23.48 13.28
CA LEU A 631 -11.96 -23.93 14.55
C LEU A 631 -12.94 -25.06 14.25
N ALA A 632 -12.80 -26.19 14.95
CA ALA A 632 -13.62 -27.36 14.72
C ALA A 632 -14.11 -27.92 16.06
N ARG A 633 -15.42 -27.82 16.31
CA ARG A 633 -16.03 -28.40 17.50
C ARG A 633 -16.54 -29.80 17.21
N THR A 634 -16.05 -30.77 17.98
CA THR A 634 -16.36 -32.18 17.83
C THR A 634 -17.78 -32.51 18.30
N LYS A 635 -18.43 -33.43 17.59
CA LYS A 635 -19.69 -34.08 17.99
C LYS A 635 -19.50 -35.57 17.92
N ALA A 636 -20.03 -36.29 18.87
CA ALA A 636 -20.07 -37.76 18.83
C ALA A 636 -21.10 -38.24 17.81
N LEU A 637 -20.85 -39.34 17.16
CA LEU A 637 -21.87 -40.01 16.42
C LEU A 637 -22.78 -40.77 17.42
N PRO A 638 -24.11 -40.58 17.37
CA PRO A 638 -25.02 -41.28 18.30
C PRO A 638 -24.84 -42.79 18.30
N GLN A 639 -24.81 -43.42 19.46
CA GLN A 639 -24.56 -44.86 19.61
C GLN A 639 -25.58 -45.72 18.86
N ASP A 640 -26.80 -45.24 18.71
CA ASP A 640 -27.85 -45.92 17.94
C ASP A 640 -27.60 -45.89 16.42
N ARG A 641 -26.64 -45.10 15.95
CA ARG A 641 -26.19 -45.00 14.56
C ARG A 641 -25.00 -45.91 14.26
N VAL A 642 -24.46 -46.62 15.22
CA VAL A 642 -23.27 -47.48 15.06
C VAL A 642 -23.57 -48.89 15.58
N LEU A 643 -23.25 -49.88 14.76
CA LEU A 643 -23.16 -51.27 15.19
C LEU A 643 -21.69 -51.70 15.21
N THR A 644 -21.19 -52.12 16.36
CA THR A 644 -19.86 -52.74 16.48
C THR A 644 -19.98 -54.16 16.94
N ARG A 645 -19.39 -55.12 16.18
CA ARG A 645 -19.50 -56.57 16.48
C ARG A 645 -18.13 -57.24 16.31
N ALA A 646 -17.63 -57.83 17.39
CA ALA A 646 -16.50 -58.73 17.30
C ALA A 646 -16.95 -60.05 16.64
N LEU A 647 -16.11 -60.55 15.71
CA LEU A 647 -16.39 -61.74 14.91
C LEU A 647 -15.36 -62.82 15.20
N PRO A 648 -15.77 -64.12 15.17
CA PRO A 648 -14.82 -65.21 15.22
C PRO A 648 -14.00 -65.29 13.92
N ALA A 649 -12.79 -65.83 14.00
CA ALA A 649 -11.92 -65.97 12.80
C ALA A 649 -12.14 -67.32 12.13
N ASP A 650 -13.39 -67.67 11.90
CA ASP A 650 -13.79 -68.91 11.26
C ASP A 650 -14.98 -68.72 10.29
N PRO A 651 -15.40 -69.70 9.52
CA PRO A 651 -16.49 -69.58 8.52
C PRO A 651 -17.86 -69.16 9.15
N GLU A 652 -18.07 -69.28 10.45
CA GLU A 652 -19.31 -68.82 11.12
C GLU A 652 -19.39 -67.29 11.20
N ALA A 653 -18.30 -66.60 11.04
CA ALA A 653 -18.26 -65.14 11.10
C ALA A 653 -19.22 -64.49 10.10
N ALA A 654 -19.28 -64.95 8.86
CA ALA A 654 -20.10 -64.33 7.81
C ALA A 654 -21.63 -64.48 8.08
N PRO A 655 -22.15 -65.63 8.48
CA PRO A 655 -23.55 -65.77 8.96
C PRO A 655 -23.88 -64.87 10.14
N ILE A 656 -22.99 -64.84 11.14
CA ILE A 656 -23.16 -63.97 12.36
C ILE A 656 -23.22 -62.50 11.92
N ALA A 657 -22.31 -62.07 11.09
CA ALA A 657 -22.23 -60.71 10.58
C ALA A 657 -23.49 -60.31 9.81
N ARG A 658 -23.97 -61.14 8.88
CA ARG A 658 -25.22 -60.90 8.15
C ARG A 658 -26.43 -60.80 9.06
N ALA A 659 -26.57 -61.70 10.04
CA ALA A 659 -27.68 -61.64 10.99
C ALA A 659 -27.67 -60.35 11.82
N ALA A 660 -26.50 -59.93 12.28
CA ALA A 660 -26.33 -58.65 12.99
C ALA A 660 -26.64 -57.46 12.12
N ALA A 661 -26.13 -57.44 10.87
CA ALA A 661 -26.39 -56.39 9.91
C ALA A 661 -27.88 -56.26 9.59
N ARG A 662 -28.53 -57.36 9.25
CA ARG A 662 -29.99 -57.40 8.96
C ARG A 662 -30.81 -56.86 10.13
N HIS A 663 -30.49 -57.24 11.32
CA HIS A 663 -31.19 -56.77 12.52
C HIS A 663 -31.05 -55.27 12.68
N GLN A 664 -29.82 -54.76 12.54
CA GLN A 664 -29.53 -53.33 12.71
C GLN A 664 -30.11 -52.46 11.60
N LEU A 665 -30.00 -52.89 10.33
CA LEU A 665 -30.56 -52.21 9.18
C LEU A 665 -32.08 -52.07 9.28
N LYS A 666 -32.75 -53.10 9.74
CA LYS A 666 -34.18 -53.04 10.03
C LYS A 666 -34.51 -52.05 11.15
N ALA A 667 -33.69 -51.96 12.19
CA ALA A 667 -33.87 -51.01 13.30
C ALA A 667 -33.64 -49.54 12.79
N TRP A 668 -32.77 -49.33 11.82
CA TRP A 668 -32.52 -48.04 11.19
C TRP A 668 -33.57 -47.67 10.13
N GLY A 669 -34.49 -48.59 9.76
CA GLY A 669 -35.51 -48.33 8.75
C GLY A 669 -34.96 -48.22 7.32
N VAL A 670 -33.83 -48.88 7.06
CA VAL A 670 -33.22 -48.93 5.72
C VAL A 670 -34.13 -49.77 4.81
N ASP A 671 -34.29 -49.34 3.56
CA ASP A 671 -35.10 -50.03 2.55
C ASP A 671 -34.54 -51.43 2.24
N GLU A 672 -35.40 -52.32 1.72
CA GLU A 672 -35.05 -53.73 1.47
C GLU A 672 -33.94 -53.91 0.47
N GLU A 673 -33.85 -53.06 -0.58
CA GLU A 673 -32.82 -53.12 -1.62
C GLU A 673 -31.45 -52.79 -1.05
N THR A 674 -31.37 -51.65 -0.34
CA THR A 674 -30.14 -51.24 0.34
C THR A 674 -29.72 -52.22 1.43
N ALA A 675 -30.67 -52.74 2.18
CA ALA A 675 -30.39 -53.78 3.21
C ALA A 675 -29.82 -55.05 2.59
N TYR A 676 -30.41 -55.55 1.51
CA TYR A 676 -29.90 -56.71 0.80
C TYR A 676 -28.50 -56.49 0.25
N THR A 677 -28.27 -55.33 -0.39
CA THR A 677 -26.96 -54.95 -0.91
C THR A 677 -25.90 -54.90 0.20
N THR A 678 -26.26 -54.30 1.38
CA THR A 678 -25.38 -54.25 2.55
C THR A 678 -25.04 -55.64 3.07
N GLU A 679 -26.01 -56.56 3.14
CA GLU A 679 -25.78 -57.92 3.57
C GLU A 679 -24.79 -58.66 2.66
N LEU A 680 -24.84 -58.44 1.33
CA LEU A 680 -23.88 -58.97 0.40
C LEU A 680 -22.47 -58.39 0.61
N ILE A 681 -22.35 -57.03 0.77
CA ILE A 681 -21.09 -56.36 1.04
C ILE A 681 -20.49 -56.91 2.35
N VAL A 682 -21.27 -56.97 3.43
CA VAL A 682 -20.84 -57.54 4.73
C VAL A 682 -20.32 -58.95 4.56
N SER A 683 -21.05 -59.78 3.80
CA SER A 683 -20.68 -61.19 3.56
C SER A 683 -19.34 -61.32 2.90
N GLU A 684 -19.11 -60.51 1.86
CA GLU A 684 -17.85 -60.54 1.07
C GLU A 684 -16.69 -59.97 1.87
N LEU A 685 -16.88 -58.84 2.58
CA LEU A 685 -15.83 -58.23 3.41
C LEU A 685 -15.41 -59.17 4.55
N VAL A 686 -16.37 -59.75 5.28
CA VAL A 686 -16.08 -60.68 6.37
C VAL A 686 -15.47 -61.98 5.83
N GLY A 687 -15.97 -62.49 4.71
CA GLY A 687 -15.41 -63.65 4.06
C GLY A 687 -13.95 -63.45 3.63
N ASN A 688 -13.61 -62.26 3.18
CA ASN A 688 -12.24 -61.89 2.86
C ASN A 688 -11.37 -61.77 4.10
N ALA A 689 -11.89 -61.18 5.18
CA ALA A 689 -11.17 -61.02 6.44
C ALA A 689 -10.88 -62.41 7.08
N VAL A 690 -11.81 -63.33 7.03
CA VAL A 690 -11.60 -64.72 7.51
C VAL A 690 -10.55 -65.47 6.68
N ARG A 691 -10.52 -65.25 5.33
CA ARG A 691 -9.59 -65.98 4.46
C ARG A 691 -8.19 -65.34 4.44
N TYR A 692 -8.08 -64.08 4.49
CA TYR A 692 -6.84 -63.33 4.22
C TYR A 692 -6.41 -62.39 5.32
N GLY A 693 -7.27 -62.20 6.34
CA GLY A 693 -7.01 -61.38 7.53
C GLY A 693 -6.41 -62.16 8.68
N ALA A 694 -6.24 -61.50 9.80
CA ALA A 694 -5.81 -62.13 11.05
C ALA A 694 -6.65 -61.56 12.22
N PRO A 695 -6.92 -62.38 13.23
CA PRO A 695 -7.72 -61.96 14.38
C PRO A 695 -7.00 -60.90 15.24
N PRO A 696 -7.76 -60.07 15.97
CA PRO A 696 -9.22 -60.05 16.07
C PRO A 696 -9.90 -59.48 14.85
N LEU A 697 -11.07 -60.02 14.50
CA LEU A 697 -11.93 -59.52 13.44
C LEU A 697 -13.06 -58.69 14.02
N GLN A 698 -13.36 -57.54 13.45
CA GLN A 698 -14.46 -56.69 13.89
C GLN A 698 -15.25 -56.18 12.68
N LEU A 699 -16.58 -56.29 12.76
CA LEU A 699 -17.51 -55.59 11.87
C LEU A 699 -17.98 -54.32 12.54
N ARG A 700 -18.00 -53.22 11.77
CA ARG A 700 -18.63 -51.94 12.16
C ARG A 700 -19.58 -51.52 11.03
N LEU A 701 -20.83 -51.19 11.37
CA LEU A 701 -21.75 -50.52 10.45
C LEU A 701 -22.02 -49.12 11.02
N ILE A 702 -21.96 -48.11 10.15
CA ILE A 702 -22.15 -46.71 10.51
C ILE A 702 -23.23 -46.13 9.62
N PHE A 703 -24.28 -45.59 10.25
CA PHE A 703 -25.42 -45.01 9.56
C PHE A 703 -25.43 -43.47 9.77
N GLU A 704 -24.90 -42.75 8.84
CA GLU A 704 -24.86 -41.30 8.84
C GLU A 704 -25.38 -40.80 7.48
N ARG A 705 -24.65 -39.98 6.75
CA ARG A 705 -24.94 -39.52 5.39
C ARG A 705 -24.89 -40.67 4.36
N MET A 706 -23.96 -41.55 4.56
CA MET A 706 -23.80 -42.81 3.86
C MET A 706 -23.94 -43.95 4.83
N LEU A 707 -24.28 -45.11 4.32
CA LEU A 707 -24.22 -46.37 5.08
C LEU A 707 -22.84 -46.98 4.84
N THR A 708 -21.98 -46.94 5.85
CA THR A 708 -20.63 -47.48 5.77
C THR A 708 -20.55 -48.86 6.43
N CYS A 709 -19.97 -49.82 5.72
CA CYS A 709 -19.61 -51.13 6.23
C CYS A 709 -18.10 -51.25 6.35
N GLU A 710 -17.56 -51.47 7.54
CA GLU A 710 -16.14 -51.64 7.84
C GLU A 710 -15.86 -53.01 8.41
N VAL A 711 -14.80 -53.68 7.95
CA VAL A 711 -14.29 -54.90 8.56
C VAL A 711 -12.79 -54.73 8.83
N SER A 712 -12.45 -54.79 10.14
CA SER A 712 -11.06 -54.62 10.59
C SER A 712 -10.43 -55.97 10.92
N ASP A 713 -9.15 -56.10 10.55
CA ASP A 713 -8.30 -57.24 10.89
C ASP A 713 -6.85 -56.80 11.14
N THR A 714 -6.02 -57.64 11.76
CA THR A 714 -4.63 -57.31 12.11
C THR A 714 -3.60 -57.71 11.05
N ALA A 715 -4.00 -58.18 9.86
CA ALA A 715 -3.09 -58.54 8.80
C ALA A 715 -2.66 -57.23 8.03
N THR A 716 -1.42 -57.16 7.63
CA THR A 716 -0.85 -56.04 6.90
C THR A 716 -0.90 -56.23 5.36
N SER A 717 -1.38 -57.36 4.86
CA SER A 717 -1.46 -57.66 3.43
C SER A 717 -2.53 -56.81 2.74
N ALA A 718 -2.18 -56.17 1.62
CA ALA A 718 -3.12 -55.39 0.81
C ALA A 718 -4.14 -56.34 0.10
N PRO A 719 -5.45 -55.99 0.11
CA PRO A 719 -6.43 -56.67 -0.72
C PRO A 719 -6.17 -56.28 -2.19
N GLN A 720 -6.17 -57.27 -3.09
CA GLN A 720 -5.99 -57.07 -4.52
C GLN A 720 -7.26 -57.42 -5.29
N VAL A 721 -7.75 -56.44 -6.09
CA VAL A 721 -8.80 -56.73 -7.06
C VAL A 721 -8.23 -57.62 -8.14
N LYS A 722 -8.63 -58.88 -8.19
CA LYS A 722 -8.33 -59.76 -9.31
C LYS A 722 -9.49 -59.69 -10.30
N HIS A 723 -9.19 -59.41 -11.56
CA HIS A 723 -10.13 -59.65 -12.64
C HIS A 723 -10.30 -61.17 -12.83
N ALA A 724 -11.23 -61.74 -12.09
CA ALA A 724 -11.54 -63.15 -12.19
C ALA A 724 -12.12 -63.45 -13.56
N ARG A 725 -11.57 -64.46 -14.24
CA ARG A 725 -12.18 -65.05 -15.46
C ARG A 725 -13.47 -65.72 -15.04
N THR A 726 -14.42 -65.81 -15.95
CA THR A 726 -15.81 -66.23 -15.76
C THR A 726 -15.99 -67.63 -15.06
N ILE A 727 -14.90 -68.37 -14.81
CA ILE A 727 -14.90 -69.75 -14.29
C ILE A 727 -14.35 -69.85 -12.87
N ASP A 728 -13.72 -68.79 -12.30
CA ASP A 728 -13.14 -68.84 -10.96
C ASP A 728 -14.17 -68.39 -9.90
N GLU A 729 -14.64 -69.33 -9.06
CA GLU A 729 -15.50 -69.02 -7.91
C GLU A 729 -14.75 -68.24 -6.81
N THR A 730 -13.43 -68.29 -6.78
CA THR A 730 -12.57 -67.66 -5.81
C THR A 730 -11.97 -66.33 -6.38
N GLY A 731 -12.27 -65.20 -5.81
CA GLY A 731 -11.71 -63.89 -6.19
C GLY A 731 -12.70 -62.88 -6.71
N ARG A 732 -13.99 -63.14 -6.73
CA ARG A 732 -15.06 -62.20 -7.14
C ARG A 732 -15.49 -61.23 -6.06
N GLY A 733 -15.13 -61.47 -4.78
CA GLY A 733 -15.67 -60.69 -3.66
C GLY A 733 -15.44 -59.20 -3.75
N LEU A 734 -14.19 -58.75 -4.05
CA LEU A 734 -13.92 -57.33 -4.19
C LEU A 734 -14.54 -56.74 -5.47
N PHE A 735 -14.73 -57.51 -6.51
CA PHE A 735 -15.44 -57.09 -7.72
C PHE A 735 -16.94 -56.87 -7.43
N ILE A 736 -17.55 -57.73 -6.63
CA ILE A 736 -18.95 -57.59 -6.17
C ILE A 736 -19.07 -56.32 -5.33
N ILE A 737 -18.16 -56.09 -4.40
CA ILE A 737 -18.14 -54.86 -3.57
C ILE A 737 -18.01 -53.64 -4.48
N ALA A 738 -17.06 -53.61 -5.41
CA ALA A 738 -16.86 -52.54 -6.34
C ALA A 738 -18.04 -52.23 -7.28
N SER A 739 -18.92 -53.24 -7.50
CA SER A 739 -20.13 -53.03 -8.32
C SER A 739 -21.38 -52.65 -7.49
N LEU A 740 -21.36 -52.85 -6.20
CA LEU A 740 -22.50 -52.60 -5.27
C LEU A 740 -22.30 -51.34 -4.42
N ALA A 741 -21.05 -50.99 -4.09
CA ALA A 741 -20.71 -49.81 -3.31
C ALA A 741 -20.52 -48.58 -4.22
N ASP A 742 -20.88 -47.44 -3.72
CA ASP A 742 -20.56 -46.15 -4.32
C ASP A 742 -19.05 -45.92 -4.27
N GLN A 743 -18.46 -46.19 -3.11
CA GLN A 743 -17.02 -46.14 -2.86
C GLN A 743 -16.61 -47.30 -1.96
N TRP A 744 -15.39 -47.79 -2.13
CA TRP A 744 -14.76 -48.75 -1.25
C TRP A 744 -13.27 -48.53 -1.18
N GLY A 745 -12.61 -48.96 -0.11
CA GLY A 745 -11.18 -48.81 0.07
C GLY A 745 -10.61 -49.62 1.23
N THR A 746 -9.34 -49.40 1.49
CA THR A 746 -8.62 -50.02 2.58
C THR A 746 -7.85 -48.93 3.35
N ARG A 747 -8.10 -48.85 4.65
CA ARG A 747 -7.38 -48.03 5.59
C ARG A 747 -6.36 -48.87 6.33
N TYR A 748 -5.10 -48.48 6.31
CA TYR A 748 -4.05 -49.13 7.07
C TYR A 748 -3.86 -48.41 8.41
N GLN A 749 -3.70 -49.17 9.46
CA GLN A 749 -3.43 -48.69 10.82
C GLN A 749 -2.16 -49.36 11.35
N ALA A 750 -1.60 -48.84 12.45
CA ALA A 750 -0.40 -49.39 13.06
C ALA A 750 -0.52 -50.90 13.38
N GLN A 751 -1.71 -51.39 13.66
CA GLN A 751 -1.99 -52.76 14.04
C GLN A 751 -3.02 -53.44 13.15
N GLY A 752 -2.83 -53.34 11.81
CA GLY A 752 -3.70 -54.02 10.85
C GLY A 752 -4.31 -53.14 9.79
N LYS A 753 -5.47 -53.51 9.28
CA LYS A 753 -6.20 -52.80 8.26
C LYS A 753 -7.71 -52.83 8.49
N THR A 754 -8.39 -51.84 7.94
CA THR A 754 -9.87 -51.82 7.84
C THR A 754 -10.22 -51.74 6.35
N VAL A 755 -10.98 -52.70 5.87
CA VAL A 755 -11.58 -52.64 4.52
C VAL A 755 -13.01 -52.14 4.67
N TRP A 756 -13.32 -51.10 3.92
CA TRP A 756 -14.61 -50.41 4.04
C TRP A 756 -15.32 -50.29 2.70
N ALA A 757 -16.64 -50.16 2.75
CA ALA A 757 -17.48 -49.91 1.59
C ALA A 757 -18.62 -48.95 2.02
N GLU A 758 -18.95 -48.01 1.18
CA GLU A 758 -20.04 -47.03 1.40
C GLU A 758 -21.10 -47.15 0.32
N GLN A 759 -22.33 -46.93 0.74
CA GLN A 759 -23.47 -46.86 -0.19
C GLN A 759 -24.47 -45.78 0.29
N PRO A 760 -25.29 -45.20 -0.60
CA PRO A 760 -26.32 -44.25 -0.23
C PRO A 760 -27.32 -44.87 0.73
N THR A 761 -27.85 -44.11 1.69
CA THR A 761 -28.76 -44.60 2.72
C THR A 761 -30.16 -44.96 2.23
N GLY A 762 -30.52 -44.67 1.00
CA GLY A 762 -31.87 -44.92 0.44
C GLY A 762 -33.03 -44.18 1.11
N VAL A 763 -32.77 -43.44 2.17
CA VAL A 763 -33.78 -42.62 2.87
C VAL A 763 -34.05 -41.41 1.97
N SER A 764 -35.23 -41.37 1.33
CA SER A 764 -35.74 -40.17 0.65
C SER A 764 -35.81 -39.04 1.66
N THR A 765 -34.95 -38.04 1.52
CA THR A 765 -35.16 -36.76 2.19
C THR A 765 -36.43 -36.16 1.59
N GLU A 766 -37.57 -36.41 2.24
CA GLU A 766 -38.79 -35.63 1.98
C GLU A 766 -38.42 -34.16 2.12
N ARG A 767 -38.52 -33.45 0.99
CA ARG A 767 -38.41 -32.01 0.94
C ARG A 767 -39.37 -31.40 1.95
N GLN A 768 -38.88 -30.80 2.97
CA GLN A 768 -39.62 -29.76 3.69
C GLN A 768 -39.77 -28.50 2.78
N ASP A 769 -40.49 -28.66 1.68
CA ASP A 769 -41.08 -27.55 0.91
C ASP A 769 -42.50 -27.31 1.44
N GLY A 770 -42.60 -26.76 2.61
CA GLY A 770 -43.85 -26.37 3.25
C GLY A 770 -43.74 -25.03 3.94
N ALA A 771 -43.47 -23.97 3.18
CA ALA A 771 -43.75 -22.63 3.69
C ALA A 771 -44.25 -21.78 2.53
N GLY A 772 -45.57 -21.44 2.65
CA GLY A 772 -46.41 -20.77 1.69
C GLY A 772 -45.83 -19.44 1.19
N ARG A 773 -46.08 -19.17 -0.08
CA ARG A 773 -46.11 -17.83 -0.64
C ARG A 773 -47.29 -17.07 -0.03
N PRO A 774 -47.12 -15.88 0.50
CA PRO A 774 -48.20 -14.91 0.58
C PRO A 774 -48.30 -14.16 -0.77
N THR A 775 -49.53 -13.99 -1.21
CA THR A 775 -50.00 -13.20 -2.35
C THR A 775 -49.55 -11.76 -2.33
#